data_32847bef2f6e97492b927827ee26feec
#
_entry.id   32847bef2f6e97492b927827ee26feec
#
_cell.length_a   1.000
_cell.length_b   1.000
_cell.length_c   1.000
_cell.angle_alpha   90.00
_cell.angle_beta   90.00
_cell.angle_gamma   90.00
#
_symmetry.space_group_name_H-M   'P 1'
#
loop_
_entity.id
_entity.type
_entity.pdbx_description
1 polymer ?
#
loop_
_entity_poly.entity_id
_entity_poly.type
_entity_poly.pdbx_seq_one_letter_code
_entity_poly.pdbx_strand_id
1 'polypeptide(L)'
;MPYYPTSLINLKSRRSLLCGVVTLSVLFCSTLKAQEVQKNADNTAISIPQLSISADKSSGAINYTFSNGTRINNAVAYVEDINSGYLSTANLANHQCIVEQVNDKIGKGLCLTVKHSDSKRNISITQQFKLYNGKQYALVNVSATSAGKPIETRNISALALSPAGKGKLFIPGTEPRILDVPFDNDDWTPTLQRHWSKAGEDKTKGISYEFLAVYDQLKNSGLIIGSINHDFWKTGLSYQTAAEAGYVDSLNVFGGVATADNPALKSAYGGLDGTHDHTLHGTMLGQTVNSATIYLCASDNLHEAFKDYGRVNSIINGARTWQAPAPVYWNSFGVEGVLGYEKVMMPPAVYQISDFIKSMPNFSAYAKPVLSVDSYDQGLYTTEVLKAIGEYGAKNGQQIGFYFSPFAMWSWKNNTKNAKIPGTNQPLESALLHGKDGKPILYKDGDWGAYALDPTHPGVRLSIIQQLKKAKAINAKFLKIDFLTAGALESTTRYNAKVRTGMQAYNYGMQMLRQLCDSIMGKGIFITQAISPLFPHQYAHTRFVSTDVYSHLRDDQKGFPGWGSTESSLAAGSHLGWMQGTLFPYTNLDVAIMKNFQRNPDLNEQEIKVRLYAMMVMGSILGDGSDYRNPIAAFRAQEFLNNKNIAKYFSNPKAFIPIKMADGESFDQQMAFYLPGDNTLAAAFNFDLKNEYKQVFSRSVLKLPAGKGYQLLDFMSDRPLGELKADAAEFTIVTNPGDAVLVKLVPLK
;
A
#
# COMPACT_ATOMS: atom_id res chain seq x y z
N MET A 1 -11.61 -7.41 55.60
CA MET A 1 -11.19 -7.40 57.03
C MET A 1 -10.90 -8.81 57.47
N PRO A 2 -9.94 -9.06 58.30
CA PRO A 2 -8.59 -8.46 58.49
C PRO A 2 -7.52 -9.59 58.49
N TYR A 3 -6.23 -9.45 58.44
CA TYR A 3 -5.28 -9.02 59.46
C TYR A 3 -3.84 -9.11 58.92
N TYR A 4 -3.04 -8.11 59.16
CA TYR A 4 -1.57 -8.20 59.22
C TYR A 4 -1.12 -8.82 60.56
N PRO A 5 0.12 -9.30 60.70
CA PRO A 5 1.05 -8.50 61.44
C PRO A 5 2.51 -8.44 60.92
N THR A 6 3.10 -7.31 61.24
CA THR A 6 4.50 -6.87 61.30
C THR A 6 5.41 -7.74 62.18
N SER A 7 6.70 -7.83 61.82
CA SER A 7 7.79 -7.87 62.82
C SER A 7 9.09 -7.25 62.30
N LEU A 8 9.52 -6.22 62.98
CA LEU A 8 10.84 -5.60 62.96
C LEU A 8 11.86 -6.51 63.69
N ILE A 9 13.09 -6.57 63.21
CA ILE A 9 14.29 -6.77 64.07
C ILE A 9 15.45 -5.94 63.50
N ASN A 10 16.15 -5.31 64.46
CA ASN A 10 17.14 -4.28 64.38
C ASN A 10 18.60 -4.77 64.24
N LEU A 11 19.42 -3.98 63.55
CA LEU A 11 20.82 -3.57 63.76
C LEU A 11 21.87 -4.51 64.41
N LYS A 12 23.00 -4.67 63.69
CA LYS A 12 24.31 -4.26 64.24
C LYS A 12 25.39 -4.11 63.15
N SER A 13 26.14 -3.05 63.32
CA SER A 13 27.27 -2.53 62.55
C SER A 13 28.50 -3.45 62.47
N ARG A 14 29.21 -3.43 61.34
CA ARG A 14 30.68 -3.54 61.27
C ARG A 14 31.22 -2.66 60.14
N ARG A 15 32.09 -1.73 60.52
CA ARG A 15 32.95 -0.92 59.66
C ARG A 15 34.05 -1.84 59.08
N SER A 16 34.28 -1.78 57.78
CA SER A 16 35.58 -2.06 57.18
C SER A 16 35.81 -1.09 56.02
N LEU A 17 36.90 -0.38 56.08
CA LEU A 17 37.47 0.46 55.04
C LEU A 17 37.77 -0.40 53.80
N LEU A 18 37.35 0.09 52.61
CA LEU A 18 38.00 -0.26 51.38
C LEU A 18 38.03 0.96 50.46
N CYS A 19 39.20 1.14 49.86
CA CYS A 19 39.59 2.22 48.97
C CYS A 19 38.61 2.44 47.82
N GLY A 20 38.28 3.70 47.57
CA GLY A 20 37.51 4.10 46.42
C GLY A 20 38.27 3.97 45.07
N VAL A 21 37.71 3.24 44.14
CA VAL A 21 37.94 3.44 42.71
C VAL A 21 36.74 4.22 42.20
N VAL A 22 36.95 5.50 41.95
CA VAL A 22 35.96 6.34 41.26
C VAL A 22 36.02 5.96 39.79
N THR A 23 35.11 5.10 39.39
CA THR A 23 34.83 4.87 37.94
C THR A 23 33.99 6.05 37.47
N LEU A 24 34.63 6.97 36.76
CA LEU A 24 33.95 8.05 36.06
C LEU A 24 33.12 7.43 34.91
N SER A 25 31.86 7.14 35.15
CA SER A 25 30.89 6.83 34.12
C SER A 25 30.64 8.11 33.34
N VAL A 26 31.33 8.26 32.23
CA VAL A 26 30.98 9.28 31.23
C VAL A 26 29.64 8.87 30.64
N LEU A 27 28.56 9.42 31.21
CA LEU A 27 27.28 9.44 30.51
C LEU A 27 27.49 10.25 29.23
N PHE A 28 27.61 9.56 28.10
CA PHE A 28 27.34 10.16 26.80
C PHE A 28 25.85 10.56 26.77
N CYS A 29 25.56 11.72 27.30
CA CYS A 29 24.34 12.43 26.99
C CYS A 29 24.46 12.82 25.52
N SER A 30 23.96 11.99 24.61
CA SER A 30 23.70 12.39 23.25
C SER A 30 22.69 13.53 23.32
N THR A 31 23.19 14.76 23.33
CA THR A 31 22.35 15.95 23.13
C THR A 31 21.67 15.75 21.77
N LEU A 32 20.41 15.34 21.79
CA LEU A 32 19.52 15.49 20.65
C LEU A 32 19.64 16.97 20.26
N LYS A 33 20.29 17.25 19.11
CA LYS A 33 20.36 18.60 18.58
C LYS A 33 18.93 19.12 18.50
N ALA A 34 18.69 20.23 19.21
CA ALA A 34 17.38 20.88 19.22
C ALA A 34 17.03 21.39 17.83
N GLN A 35 15.76 21.61 17.57
CA GLN A 35 15.33 22.34 16.40
C GLN A 35 15.94 23.74 16.40
N GLU A 36 16.40 24.17 15.24
CA GLU A 36 17.04 25.49 15.09
C GLU A 36 16.20 26.38 14.18
N VAL A 37 16.18 27.66 14.53
CA VAL A 37 15.59 28.72 13.70
C VAL A 37 16.69 29.68 13.31
N GLN A 38 16.90 29.88 12.01
CA GLN A 38 17.84 30.86 11.48
C GLN A 38 17.09 31.93 10.71
N LYS A 39 17.34 33.20 11.04
CA LYS A 39 16.75 34.35 10.37
C LYS A 39 17.87 35.35 10.03
N ASN A 40 17.96 35.72 8.75
CA ASN A 40 18.81 36.80 8.28
C ASN A 40 18.00 37.75 7.37
N ALA A 41 18.67 38.71 6.72
CA ALA A 41 18.01 39.67 5.85
C ALA A 41 17.29 38.95 4.70
N ASP A 42 17.92 37.96 4.08
CA ASP A 42 17.48 37.33 2.83
C ASP A 42 16.65 36.06 3.05
N ASN A 43 16.88 35.33 4.16
CA ASN A 43 16.28 34.01 4.37
C ASN A 43 15.72 33.82 5.77
N THR A 44 14.70 32.94 5.86
CA THR A 44 14.26 32.33 7.11
C THR A 44 14.29 30.81 6.97
N ALA A 45 14.93 30.13 7.90
CA ALA A 45 15.03 28.68 7.88
C ALA A 45 14.63 28.06 9.24
N ILE A 46 14.07 26.84 9.14
CA ILE A 46 13.89 25.94 10.28
C ILE A 46 14.62 24.63 10.00
N SER A 47 15.18 24.00 11.00
CA SER A 47 15.92 22.74 10.83
C SER A 47 15.74 21.76 11.98
N ILE A 48 15.90 20.49 11.62
CA ILE A 48 16.15 19.34 12.48
C ILE A 48 17.45 18.68 12.01
N PRO A 49 18.08 17.77 12.74
CA PRO A 49 19.35 17.15 12.31
C PRO A 49 19.35 16.56 10.91
N GLN A 50 18.21 16.07 10.42
CA GLN A 50 18.09 15.38 9.13
C GLN A 50 17.65 16.28 7.99
N LEU A 51 17.07 17.45 8.28
CA LEU A 51 16.44 18.31 7.28
C LEU A 51 16.48 19.78 7.67
N SER A 52 16.90 20.64 6.74
CA SER A 52 16.72 22.09 6.80
C SER A 52 15.81 22.57 5.67
N ILE A 53 14.88 23.46 6.00
CA ILE A 53 13.97 24.11 5.06
C ILE A 53 14.18 25.62 5.16
N SER A 54 14.52 26.25 4.05
CA SER A 54 14.73 27.71 3.99
C SER A 54 13.84 28.36 2.94
N ALA A 55 13.30 29.51 3.27
CA ALA A 55 12.52 30.38 2.40
C ALA A 55 13.33 31.62 2.07
N ASP A 56 13.52 31.87 0.78
CA ASP A 56 14.12 33.11 0.25
C ASP A 56 13.05 34.21 0.26
N LYS A 57 13.34 35.32 0.94
CA LYS A 57 12.40 36.42 1.11
C LYS A 57 12.24 37.31 -0.13
N SER A 58 13.17 37.24 -1.06
CA SER A 58 13.14 38.05 -2.27
C SER A 58 12.37 37.39 -3.40
N SER A 59 12.52 36.07 -3.54
CA SER A 59 11.93 35.27 -4.62
C SER A 59 10.73 34.40 -4.17
N GLY A 60 10.59 34.18 -2.84
CA GLY A 60 9.62 33.25 -2.28
C GLY A 60 9.96 31.77 -2.54
N ALA A 61 11.14 31.49 -3.09
CA ALA A 61 11.58 30.12 -3.36
C ALA A 61 11.89 29.36 -2.08
N ILE A 62 11.57 28.08 -2.07
CA ILE A 62 11.82 27.18 -0.94
C ILE A 62 12.94 26.20 -1.30
N ASN A 63 13.89 26.04 -0.38
CA ASN A 63 14.99 25.08 -0.52
C ASN A 63 14.94 24.06 0.62
N TYR A 64 15.21 22.79 0.27
CA TYR A 64 15.31 21.68 1.23
C TYR A 64 16.70 21.07 1.12
N THR A 65 17.34 20.88 2.26
CA THR A 65 18.64 20.23 2.36
C THR A 65 18.56 19.10 3.36
N PHE A 66 18.77 17.87 2.91
CA PHE A 66 18.72 16.67 3.73
C PHE A 66 20.11 16.17 4.09
N SER A 67 20.22 15.52 5.24
CA SER A 67 21.50 15.02 5.78
C SER A 67 22.16 13.93 4.91
N ASN A 68 21.37 13.16 4.14
CA ASN A 68 21.89 12.18 3.18
C ASN A 68 22.43 12.79 1.89
N GLY A 69 22.46 14.13 1.77
CA GLY A 69 22.96 14.87 0.60
C GLY A 69 21.90 15.16 -0.46
N THR A 70 20.68 14.69 -0.30
CA THR A 70 19.55 15.05 -1.17
C THR A 70 19.23 16.54 -1.03
N ARG A 71 18.89 17.20 -2.14
CA ARG A 71 18.57 18.64 -2.17
C ARG A 71 17.41 18.90 -3.11
N ILE A 72 16.52 19.80 -2.69
CA ILE A 72 15.49 20.40 -3.54
C ILE A 72 15.71 21.90 -3.52
N ASN A 73 15.99 22.49 -4.68
CA ASN A 73 16.29 23.91 -4.81
C ASN A 73 15.18 24.61 -5.60
N ASN A 74 14.88 25.86 -5.20
CA ASN A 74 13.97 26.77 -5.88
C ASN A 74 12.56 26.17 -6.11
N ALA A 75 12.04 25.44 -5.12
CA ALA A 75 10.66 24.95 -5.15
C ALA A 75 9.68 26.10 -4.97
N VAL A 76 8.56 26.03 -5.70
CA VAL A 76 7.43 26.95 -5.61
C VAL A 76 6.15 26.18 -5.35
N ALA A 77 5.07 26.89 -4.98
CA ALA A 77 3.71 26.37 -4.97
C ALA A 77 2.84 27.16 -5.95
N TYR A 78 1.71 26.57 -6.37
CA TYR A 78 0.78 27.28 -7.23
C TYR A 78 -0.66 26.83 -7.02
N VAL A 79 -1.59 27.62 -7.48
CA VAL A 79 -3.00 27.30 -7.68
C VAL A 79 -3.42 27.68 -9.10
N GLU A 80 -4.24 26.85 -9.72
CA GLU A 80 -4.87 27.14 -11.00
C GLU A 80 -6.36 27.39 -10.77
N ASP A 81 -6.72 28.67 -10.64
CA ASP A 81 -8.11 29.07 -10.53
C ASP A 81 -8.77 29.09 -11.91
N ILE A 82 -9.89 28.39 -12.05
CA ILE A 82 -10.62 28.27 -13.33
C ILE A 82 -11.01 29.66 -13.89
N ASN A 83 -11.27 30.63 -13.01
CA ASN A 83 -11.73 31.94 -13.40
C ASN A 83 -10.60 32.94 -13.67
N SER A 84 -9.49 32.88 -12.94
CA SER A 84 -8.38 33.83 -13.01
C SER A 84 -7.05 33.24 -13.50
N GLY A 85 -7.01 31.93 -13.75
CA GLY A 85 -5.86 31.24 -14.30
C GLY A 85 -4.79 30.84 -13.28
N TYR A 86 -3.60 30.57 -13.78
CA TYR A 86 -2.46 30.08 -13.02
C TYR A 86 -1.82 31.19 -12.18
N LEU A 87 -1.59 30.90 -10.90
CA LEU A 87 -0.86 31.75 -9.96
C LEU A 87 0.16 30.94 -9.15
N SER A 88 1.43 31.26 -9.31
CA SER A 88 2.54 30.67 -8.55
C SER A 88 3.04 31.64 -7.48
N THR A 89 3.64 31.10 -6.41
CA THR A 89 4.35 31.89 -5.38
C THR A 89 5.44 32.77 -5.98
N ALA A 90 6.10 32.34 -7.07
CA ALA A 90 7.09 33.12 -7.79
C ALA A 90 6.52 34.35 -8.54
N ASN A 91 5.18 34.42 -8.73
CA ASN A 91 4.52 35.54 -9.38
C ASN A 91 4.01 36.62 -8.38
N LEU A 92 4.27 36.43 -7.09
CA LEU A 92 3.84 37.28 -6.01
C LEU A 92 5.05 38.10 -5.47
N ALA A 93 4.84 39.39 -5.17
CA ALA A 93 5.95 40.30 -4.88
C ALA A 93 6.41 40.29 -3.41
N ASN A 94 5.56 39.87 -2.50
CA ASN A 94 5.83 39.92 -1.05
C ASN A 94 5.81 38.54 -0.45
N HIS A 95 6.87 38.21 0.33
CA HIS A 95 7.07 36.91 0.94
C HIS A 95 7.35 37.05 2.45
N GLN A 96 6.31 36.97 3.26
CA GLN A 96 6.39 37.12 4.71
C GLN A 96 6.60 35.78 5.40
N CYS A 97 7.66 35.64 6.20
CA CYS A 97 7.99 34.43 6.94
C CYS A 97 7.68 34.57 8.43
N ILE A 98 6.95 33.61 8.98
CA ILE A 98 6.62 33.51 10.42
C ILE A 98 7.02 32.12 10.88
N VAL A 99 7.65 32.04 12.06
CA VAL A 99 7.99 30.75 12.70
C VAL A 99 7.31 30.66 14.04
N GLU A 100 6.56 29.59 14.24
CA GLU A 100 5.78 29.31 15.43
C GLU A 100 6.00 27.89 15.93
N GLN A 101 5.68 27.64 17.21
CA GLN A 101 5.63 26.30 17.77
C GLN A 101 4.39 25.57 17.24
N VAL A 102 4.53 24.29 16.93
CA VAL A 102 3.42 23.40 16.61
C VAL A 102 3.30 22.29 17.64
N ASN A 103 2.05 21.93 17.98
CA ASN A 103 1.73 20.79 18.82
C ASN A 103 0.42 20.18 18.32
N ASP A 104 0.52 19.08 17.59
CA ASP A 104 -0.62 18.39 16.98
C ASP A 104 -0.55 16.87 17.17
N LYS A 105 -1.37 16.08 16.46
CA LYS A 105 -1.40 14.60 16.59
C LYS A 105 -0.05 13.93 16.32
N ILE A 106 0.83 14.56 15.54
CA ILE A 106 2.16 14.03 15.21
C ILE A 106 3.13 14.28 16.36
N GLY A 107 3.00 15.42 17.03
CA GLY A 107 3.85 15.81 18.16
C GLY A 107 4.13 17.31 18.24
N LYS A 108 5.20 17.64 18.97
CA LYS A 108 5.68 19.03 19.13
C LYS A 108 6.76 19.32 18.11
N GLY A 109 6.81 20.58 17.65
CA GLY A 109 7.80 20.98 16.67
C GLY A 109 7.75 22.45 16.30
N LEU A 110 8.31 22.80 15.13
CA LEU A 110 8.29 24.13 14.53
C LEU A 110 7.46 24.13 13.26
N CYS A 111 6.77 25.22 13.03
CA CYS A 111 6.08 25.52 11.76
C CYS A 111 6.65 26.82 11.17
N LEU A 112 7.25 26.72 9.98
CA LEU A 112 7.54 27.88 9.14
C LEU A 112 6.34 28.13 8.25
N THR A 113 5.73 29.29 8.38
CA THR A 113 4.65 29.79 7.49
C THR A 113 5.21 30.88 6.59
N VAL A 114 5.06 30.71 5.28
CA VAL A 114 5.44 31.70 4.29
C VAL A 114 4.17 32.17 3.57
N LYS A 115 3.82 33.44 3.76
CA LYS A 115 2.70 34.08 3.10
C LYS A 115 3.19 34.88 1.89
N HIS A 116 2.70 34.52 0.72
CA HIS A 116 2.99 35.17 -0.55
C HIS A 116 1.81 36.00 -0.98
N SER A 117 2.02 37.30 -1.27
CA SER A 117 0.97 38.21 -1.62
C SER A 117 1.46 39.30 -2.61
N ASP A 118 0.54 39.90 -3.29
CA ASP A 118 0.78 41.07 -4.17
C ASP A 118 -0.38 42.03 -4.01
N SER A 119 -0.10 43.34 -3.87
CA SER A 119 -1.11 44.37 -3.74
C SER A 119 -2.01 44.53 -4.98
N LYS A 120 -1.57 44.05 -6.13
CA LYS A 120 -2.31 44.07 -7.40
C LYS A 120 -3.20 42.83 -7.59
N ARG A 121 -3.18 41.85 -6.66
CA ARG A 121 -3.91 40.61 -6.78
C ARG A 121 -4.76 40.35 -5.55
N ASN A 122 -5.95 39.79 -5.77
CA ASN A 122 -6.85 39.41 -4.68
C ASN A 122 -6.54 38.04 -4.08
N ILE A 123 -5.66 37.24 -4.70
CA ILE A 123 -5.31 35.90 -4.23
C ILE A 123 -3.94 35.93 -3.59
N SER A 124 -3.83 35.38 -2.38
CA SER A 124 -2.58 35.09 -1.68
C SER A 124 -2.40 33.59 -1.53
N ILE A 125 -1.14 33.13 -1.54
CA ILE A 125 -0.77 31.72 -1.31
C ILE A 125 0.00 31.64 0.01
N THR A 126 -0.35 30.68 0.84
CA THR A 126 0.36 30.40 2.12
C THR A 126 0.90 28.99 2.10
N GLN A 127 2.18 28.85 2.33
CA GLN A 127 2.86 27.56 2.52
C GLN A 127 3.18 27.38 4.00
N GLN A 128 2.93 26.18 4.53
CA GLN A 128 3.28 25.79 5.88
C GLN A 128 4.20 24.57 5.87
N PHE A 129 5.31 24.67 6.57
CA PHE A 129 6.32 23.63 6.70
C PHE A 129 6.47 23.24 8.15
N LYS A 130 6.09 22.02 8.51
CA LYS A 130 6.16 21.52 9.88
C LYS A 130 7.29 20.52 10.03
N LEU A 131 8.18 20.78 10.99
CA LEU A 131 9.23 19.87 11.43
C LEU A 131 8.96 19.47 12.87
N TYR A 132 9.06 18.18 13.19
CA TYR A 132 8.72 17.65 14.51
C TYR A 132 9.94 17.13 15.26
N ASN A 133 9.94 17.26 16.59
CA ASN A 133 11.00 16.78 17.47
C ASN A 133 11.15 15.24 17.32
N GLY A 134 12.38 14.79 17.08
CA GLY A 134 12.70 13.37 16.97
C GLY A 134 12.12 12.67 15.72
N LYS A 135 11.70 13.46 14.70
CA LYS A 135 11.28 12.96 13.40
C LYS A 135 12.30 13.33 12.33
N GLN A 136 12.24 12.64 11.16
CA GLN A 136 13.19 12.84 10.05
C GLN A 136 12.52 13.41 8.80
N TYR A 137 11.27 13.86 8.91
CA TYR A 137 10.45 14.30 7.79
C TYR A 137 9.83 15.67 8.02
N ALA A 138 9.38 16.28 6.94
CA ALA A 138 8.52 17.45 6.97
C ALA A 138 7.09 17.10 6.53
N LEU A 139 6.12 17.84 7.07
CA LEU A 139 4.78 17.93 6.50
C LEU A 139 4.59 19.31 5.87
N VAL A 140 4.16 19.34 4.62
CA VAL A 140 3.97 20.56 3.83
C VAL A 140 2.50 20.69 3.45
N ASN A 141 1.94 21.88 3.67
CA ASN A 141 0.58 22.21 3.26
C ASN A 141 0.56 23.56 2.56
N VAL A 142 -0.29 23.70 1.55
CA VAL A 142 -0.49 24.95 0.81
C VAL A 142 -1.95 25.31 0.81
N SER A 143 -2.22 26.59 1.04
CA SER A 143 -3.54 27.17 0.90
C SER A 143 -3.49 28.41 0.01
N ALA A 144 -4.52 28.59 -0.81
CA ALA A 144 -4.74 29.82 -1.57
C ALA A 144 -6.02 30.49 -1.06
N THR A 145 -5.94 31.78 -0.71
CA THR A 145 -7.05 32.55 -0.14
C THR A 145 -7.33 33.75 -1.00
N SER A 146 -8.60 33.97 -1.37
CA SER A 146 -9.07 35.12 -2.12
C SER A 146 -9.74 36.15 -1.22
N ALA A 147 -9.35 37.40 -1.37
CA ALA A 147 -10.06 38.54 -0.77
C ALA A 147 -11.28 39.03 -1.63
N GLY A 148 -11.43 38.48 -2.83
CA GLY A 148 -12.49 38.78 -3.77
C GLY A 148 -13.49 37.64 -3.95
N LYS A 149 -13.70 37.22 -5.20
CA LYS A 149 -14.53 36.04 -5.52
C LYS A 149 -13.90 34.74 -5.01
N PRO A 150 -14.70 33.75 -4.63
CA PRO A 150 -14.20 32.45 -4.28
C PRO A 150 -13.31 31.83 -5.38
N ILE A 151 -12.26 31.15 -4.99
CA ILE A 151 -11.41 30.37 -5.88
C ILE A 151 -12.14 29.07 -6.25
N GLU A 152 -12.15 28.74 -7.53
CA GLU A 152 -12.57 27.42 -8.01
C GLU A 152 -11.40 26.76 -8.71
N THR A 153 -10.89 25.66 -8.12
CA THR A 153 -9.70 25.00 -8.65
C THR A 153 -9.88 23.48 -8.71
N ARG A 154 -9.27 22.88 -9.72
CA ARG A 154 -9.03 21.44 -9.80
C ARG A 154 -7.55 21.08 -9.74
N ASN A 155 -6.66 22.09 -9.59
CA ASN A 155 -5.22 21.88 -9.56
C ASN A 155 -4.57 22.86 -8.58
N ILE A 156 -4.01 22.32 -7.50
CA ILE A 156 -3.21 23.05 -6.51
C ILE A 156 -1.96 22.23 -6.18
N SER A 157 -0.79 22.86 -6.31
CA SER A 157 0.49 22.20 -6.08
C SER A 157 1.15 22.68 -4.80
N ALA A 158 1.56 21.72 -3.98
CA ALA A 158 2.33 21.97 -2.77
C ALA A 158 3.84 22.12 -3.03
N LEU A 159 4.34 21.54 -4.11
CA LEU A 159 5.75 21.58 -4.50
C LEU A 159 5.85 21.45 -6.03
N ALA A 160 6.39 22.47 -6.68
CA ALA A 160 6.67 22.46 -8.10
C ALA A 160 8.11 22.92 -8.38
N LEU A 161 8.76 22.18 -9.28
CA LEU A 161 10.08 22.50 -9.83
C LEU A 161 9.96 22.68 -11.34
N SER A 162 10.63 23.67 -11.89
CA SER A 162 10.71 23.85 -13.34
C SER A 162 12.08 24.36 -13.74
N PRO A 163 12.58 23.99 -14.94
CA PRO A 163 13.84 24.52 -15.47
C PRO A 163 13.85 26.06 -15.60
N ALA A 164 12.72 26.64 -16.00
CA ALA A 164 12.57 28.11 -16.12
C ALA A 164 12.78 28.82 -14.78
N GLY A 165 12.31 28.20 -13.66
CA GLY A 165 12.53 28.70 -12.31
C GLY A 165 13.86 28.25 -11.68
N LYS A 166 14.73 27.59 -12.43
CA LYS A 166 15.98 26.95 -11.93
C LYS A 166 15.72 25.96 -10.79
N GLY A 167 14.51 25.39 -10.74
CA GLY A 167 14.12 24.37 -9.79
C GLY A 167 14.82 23.05 -10.13
N LYS A 168 15.41 22.38 -9.13
CA LYS A 168 16.05 21.08 -9.29
C LYS A 168 15.91 20.23 -8.05
N LEU A 169 15.70 18.93 -8.25
CA LEU A 169 15.93 17.91 -7.24
C LEU A 169 17.23 17.18 -7.56
N PHE A 170 18.06 16.93 -6.56
CA PHE A 170 19.28 16.11 -6.65
C PHE A 170 19.26 15.00 -5.61
N ILE A 171 19.63 13.80 -6.04
CA ILE A 171 19.84 12.62 -5.18
C ILE A 171 21.26 12.10 -5.39
N PRO A 172 22.04 11.94 -4.32
CA PRO A 172 23.39 11.41 -4.42
C PRO A 172 23.37 9.90 -4.65
N GLY A 173 24.15 9.43 -5.62
CA GLY A 173 24.30 8.00 -5.91
C GLY A 173 24.78 7.76 -7.32
N THR A 174 24.97 6.47 -7.66
CA THR A 174 25.46 6.02 -8.97
C THR A 174 24.43 5.24 -9.75
N GLU A 175 23.41 4.71 -9.05
CA GLU A 175 22.34 3.91 -9.63
C GLU A 175 20.96 4.48 -9.26
N PRO A 176 20.63 5.71 -9.73
CA PRO A 176 19.38 6.36 -9.38
C PRO A 176 18.18 5.68 -10.04
N ARG A 177 17.07 5.62 -9.30
CA ARG A 177 15.79 5.06 -9.72
C ARG A 177 14.65 5.98 -9.31
N ILE A 178 13.55 5.91 -10.05
CA ILE A 178 12.27 6.50 -9.68
C ILE A 178 11.24 5.40 -9.57
N LEU A 179 10.51 5.35 -8.46
CA LEU A 179 9.39 4.44 -8.27
C LEU A 179 8.10 5.16 -8.66
N ASP A 180 7.47 4.71 -9.73
CA ASP A 180 6.12 5.09 -10.14
C ASP A 180 5.12 4.13 -9.51
N VAL A 181 4.09 4.69 -8.89
CA VAL A 181 3.02 3.94 -8.25
C VAL A 181 1.70 4.32 -8.91
N PRO A 182 0.92 3.35 -9.41
CA PRO A 182 -0.39 3.62 -9.98
C PRO A 182 -1.41 3.94 -8.88
N PHE A 183 -2.55 4.51 -9.26
CA PHE A 183 -3.64 4.79 -8.33
C PHE A 183 -4.22 3.51 -7.71
N ASP A 184 -4.35 2.48 -8.55
CA ASP A 184 -4.74 1.13 -8.15
C ASP A 184 -3.84 0.10 -8.82
N ASN A 185 -2.94 -0.52 -8.07
CA ASN A 185 -2.01 -1.52 -8.58
C ASN A 185 -2.58 -2.95 -8.56
N ASP A 186 -3.80 -3.12 -8.07
CA ASP A 186 -4.51 -4.40 -8.02
C ASP A 186 -5.36 -4.62 -9.31
N ASP A 187 -5.54 -3.59 -10.11
CA ASP A 187 -6.29 -3.68 -11.37
C ASP A 187 -5.36 -3.80 -12.60
N TRP A 188 -4.50 -4.83 -12.58
CA TRP A 188 -3.60 -5.19 -13.69
C TRP A 188 -2.61 -4.08 -14.08
N THR A 189 -2.28 -3.22 -13.14
CA THR A 189 -1.37 -2.08 -13.33
C THR A 189 -0.24 -2.14 -12.29
N PRO A 190 0.99 -2.52 -12.67
CA PRO A 190 2.08 -2.70 -11.72
C PRO A 190 2.64 -1.38 -11.21
N THR A 191 3.33 -1.42 -10.06
CA THR A 191 4.32 -0.41 -9.71
C THR A 191 5.52 -0.54 -10.64
N LEU A 192 6.09 0.58 -11.05
CA LEU A 192 7.21 0.60 -11.99
C LEU A 192 8.43 1.26 -11.39
N GLN A 193 9.59 0.64 -11.57
CA GLN A 193 10.86 1.21 -11.23
C GLN A 193 11.57 1.68 -12.49
N ARG A 194 11.71 3.01 -12.64
CA ARG A 194 12.26 3.61 -13.85
C ARG A 194 13.72 3.97 -13.69
N HIS A 195 14.48 3.73 -14.74
CA HIS A 195 15.88 4.13 -14.88
C HIS A 195 15.99 5.57 -15.41
N TRP A 196 17.11 6.22 -15.14
CA TRP A 196 17.49 7.41 -15.90
C TRP A 196 17.79 7.04 -17.34
N SER A 197 17.35 7.88 -18.29
CA SER A 197 17.71 7.76 -19.70
C SER A 197 19.21 7.91 -19.88
N LYS A 198 19.76 7.16 -20.81
CA LYS A 198 21.18 7.29 -21.19
C LYS A 198 21.40 8.57 -22.02
N ALA A 199 22.67 9.02 -22.10
CA ALA A 199 23.01 10.18 -22.91
C ALA A 199 22.60 9.97 -24.39
N GLY A 200 21.80 10.91 -24.92
CA GLY A 200 21.28 10.83 -26.30
C GLY A 200 19.90 10.22 -26.43
N GLU A 201 19.32 9.68 -25.36
CA GLU A 201 17.93 9.20 -25.31
C GLU A 201 17.00 10.31 -24.79
N ASP A 202 15.68 10.12 -25.01
CA ASP A 202 14.64 10.96 -24.43
C ASP A 202 14.69 10.91 -22.90
N LYS A 203 14.43 12.04 -22.26
CA LYS A 203 14.39 12.14 -20.79
C LYS A 203 13.32 11.23 -20.21
N THR A 204 13.64 10.49 -19.14
CA THR A 204 12.66 9.70 -18.41
C THR A 204 11.63 10.63 -17.78
N LYS A 205 10.36 10.36 -18.05
CA LYS A 205 9.20 11.10 -17.52
C LYS A 205 8.09 10.15 -17.12
N GLY A 206 7.32 10.54 -16.12
CA GLY A 206 6.21 9.76 -15.64
C GLY A 206 5.32 10.55 -14.68
N ILE A 207 4.35 9.84 -14.16
CA ILE A 207 3.47 10.32 -13.11
C ILE A 207 3.22 9.18 -12.12
N SER A 208 3.38 9.47 -10.85
CA SER A 208 3.05 8.57 -9.75
C SER A 208 1.81 9.09 -9.02
N TYR A 209 1.05 8.20 -8.39
CA TYR A 209 -0.15 8.54 -7.63
C TYR A 209 0.10 8.38 -6.15
N GLU A 210 -0.34 9.37 -5.37
CA GLU A 210 -0.30 9.44 -3.91
C GLU A 210 1.11 9.50 -3.33
N PHE A 211 2.10 8.78 -3.86
CA PHE A 211 3.50 8.90 -3.46
C PHE A 211 4.47 8.54 -4.59
N LEU A 212 5.69 9.03 -4.45
CA LEU A 212 6.84 8.81 -5.33
C LEU A 212 8.07 8.55 -4.46
N ALA A 213 8.96 7.68 -4.91
CA ALA A 213 10.32 7.62 -4.35
C ALA A 213 11.35 7.87 -5.44
N VAL A 214 12.36 8.68 -5.11
CA VAL A 214 13.56 8.88 -5.95
C VAL A 214 14.76 8.48 -5.11
N TYR A 215 15.51 7.46 -5.53
CA TYR A 215 16.52 6.83 -4.68
C TYR A 215 17.68 6.21 -5.46
N ASP A 216 18.77 5.97 -4.76
CA ASP A 216 19.88 5.16 -5.26
C ASP A 216 19.67 3.70 -4.84
N GLN A 217 19.62 2.79 -5.82
CA GLN A 217 19.32 1.39 -5.58
C GLN A 217 20.42 0.65 -4.81
N LEU A 218 21.69 0.99 -5.06
CA LEU A 218 22.82 0.33 -4.40
C LEU A 218 22.93 0.72 -2.93
N LYS A 219 22.65 2.01 -2.62
CA LYS A 219 22.74 2.53 -1.26
C LYS A 219 21.45 2.32 -0.46
N ASN A 220 20.33 2.05 -1.13
CA ASN A 220 18.99 2.06 -0.52
C ASN A 220 18.68 3.37 0.22
N SER A 221 19.18 4.48 -0.32
CA SER A 221 19.08 5.85 0.18
C SER A 221 18.33 6.72 -0.81
N GLY A 222 17.42 7.58 -0.34
CA GLY A 222 16.66 8.43 -1.25
C GLY A 222 15.61 9.28 -0.57
N LEU A 223 14.73 9.86 -1.39
CA LEU A 223 13.66 10.77 -1.03
C LEU A 223 12.30 10.11 -1.30
N ILE A 224 11.43 10.17 -0.31
CA ILE A 224 10.00 9.85 -0.44
C ILE A 224 9.21 11.16 -0.38
N ILE A 225 8.31 11.34 -1.33
CA ILE A 225 7.32 12.41 -1.37
C ILE A 225 5.94 11.74 -1.46
N GLY A 226 4.99 12.10 -0.60
CA GLY A 226 3.66 11.49 -0.65
C GLY A 226 2.59 12.29 0.05
N SER A 227 1.34 12.10 -0.34
CA SER A 227 0.19 12.72 0.29
C SER A 227 -0.19 12.02 1.59
N ILE A 228 -0.78 12.77 2.51
CA ILE A 228 -1.31 12.26 3.79
C ILE A 228 -2.83 12.32 3.81
N ASN A 229 -3.42 13.35 3.22
CA ASN A 229 -4.88 13.48 3.14
C ASN A 229 -5.37 12.89 1.82
N HIS A 230 -6.30 11.96 1.91
CA HIS A 230 -6.86 11.23 0.76
C HIS A 230 -8.39 11.39 0.68
N ASP A 231 -8.90 12.50 1.18
CA ASP A 231 -10.34 12.74 1.33
C ASP A 231 -10.95 13.59 0.21
N PHE A 232 -10.13 14.33 -0.52
CA PHE A 232 -10.60 15.22 -1.61
C PHE A 232 -9.82 14.99 -2.91
N TRP A 233 -8.49 15.07 -2.84
CA TRP A 233 -7.62 15.04 -4.00
C TRP A 233 -7.20 13.62 -4.38
N LYS A 234 -7.16 13.31 -5.67
CA LYS A 234 -6.20 12.36 -6.22
C LYS A 234 -4.90 13.13 -6.39
N THR A 235 -3.86 12.73 -5.68
CA THR A 235 -2.57 13.42 -5.71
C THR A 235 -1.70 12.82 -6.80
N GLY A 236 -1.26 13.69 -7.74
CA GLY A 236 -0.31 13.35 -8.79
C GLY A 236 1.09 13.85 -8.46
N LEU A 237 2.11 13.06 -8.81
CA LEU A 237 3.51 13.42 -8.72
C LEU A 237 4.15 13.22 -10.10
N SER A 238 4.06 14.24 -10.96
CA SER A 238 4.65 14.19 -12.30
C SER A 238 6.09 14.64 -12.27
N TYR A 239 6.94 14.01 -13.08
CA TYR A 239 8.36 14.30 -13.11
C TYR A 239 8.96 14.18 -14.50
N GLN A 240 10.12 14.81 -14.69
CA GLN A 240 11.04 14.60 -15.80
C GLN A 240 12.48 14.66 -15.29
N THR A 241 13.27 13.64 -15.57
CA THR A 241 14.69 13.59 -15.19
C THR A 241 15.52 14.56 -16.04
N ALA A 242 16.65 15.00 -15.49
CA ALA A 242 17.69 15.62 -16.28
C ALA A 242 18.47 14.57 -17.11
N ALA A 243 19.29 15.03 -18.04
CA ALA A 243 20.27 14.17 -18.73
C ALA A 243 21.37 13.67 -17.78
N GLU A 244 21.65 14.42 -16.72
CA GLU A 244 22.62 14.06 -15.67
C GLU A 244 21.94 13.16 -14.64
N ALA A 245 22.57 12.01 -14.34
CA ALA A 245 22.05 11.04 -13.39
C ALA A 245 21.90 11.64 -11.98
N GLY A 246 20.81 11.28 -11.30
CA GLY A 246 20.49 11.77 -9.97
C GLY A 246 19.79 13.14 -9.95
N TYR A 247 19.66 13.84 -11.09
CA TYR A 247 18.94 15.11 -11.18
C TYR A 247 17.56 14.96 -11.80
N VAL A 248 16.56 15.63 -11.20
CA VAL A 248 15.19 15.78 -11.73
C VAL A 248 14.99 17.27 -12.04
N ASP A 249 14.74 17.58 -13.32
CA ASP A 249 14.59 18.96 -13.83
C ASP A 249 13.17 19.50 -13.62
N SER A 250 12.16 18.62 -13.63
CA SER A 250 10.77 18.98 -13.43
C SER A 250 10.13 17.99 -12.46
N LEU A 251 9.47 18.52 -11.45
CA LEU A 251 8.68 17.77 -10.49
C LEU A 251 7.47 18.61 -10.12
N ASN A 252 6.29 18.00 -10.11
CA ASN A 252 5.07 18.67 -9.68
C ASN A 252 4.27 17.74 -8.77
N VAL A 253 4.05 18.17 -7.52
CA VAL A 253 3.26 17.46 -6.52
C VAL A 253 1.95 18.20 -6.34
N PHE A 254 0.88 17.70 -6.95
CA PHE A 254 -0.37 18.44 -7.09
C PHE A 254 -1.59 17.57 -6.79
N GLY A 255 -2.62 18.19 -6.26
CA GLY A 255 -3.95 17.62 -6.18
C GLY A 255 -4.74 17.85 -7.46
N GLY A 256 -5.51 16.85 -7.88
CA GLY A 256 -6.41 16.98 -9.02
C GLY A 256 -6.01 16.20 -10.26
N VAL A 257 -5.12 15.20 -10.13
CA VAL A 257 -4.78 14.33 -11.24
C VAL A 257 -5.98 13.48 -11.65
N ALA A 258 -6.20 13.39 -12.96
CA ALA A 258 -7.16 12.47 -13.56
C ALA A 258 -6.60 11.94 -14.88
N THR A 259 -6.87 10.68 -15.19
CA THR A 259 -6.37 10.03 -16.41
C THR A 259 -6.91 10.70 -17.68
N ALA A 260 -8.11 11.33 -17.61
CA ALA A 260 -8.66 12.09 -18.72
C ALA A 260 -7.74 13.25 -19.18
N ASP A 261 -6.87 13.74 -18.30
CA ASP A 261 -5.89 14.78 -18.60
C ASP A 261 -4.60 14.23 -19.24
N ASN A 262 -4.38 12.92 -19.13
CA ASN A 262 -3.14 12.29 -19.61
C ASN A 262 -3.41 10.94 -20.30
N PRO A 263 -3.90 10.96 -21.54
CA PRO A 263 -4.26 9.72 -22.28
C PRO A 263 -3.06 8.84 -22.65
N ALA A 264 -1.81 9.28 -22.41
CA ALA A 264 -0.61 8.49 -22.65
C ALA A 264 -0.34 7.45 -21.56
N LEU A 265 -0.99 7.55 -20.39
CA LEU A 265 -0.86 6.59 -19.29
C LEU A 265 -1.81 5.42 -19.49
N LYS A 266 -1.36 4.39 -20.20
CA LYS A 266 -2.15 3.17 -20.43
C LYS A 266 -1.63 2.05 -19.56
N SER A 267 -2.52 1.36 -18.85
CA SER A 267 -2.21 0.07 -18.25
C SER A 267 -2.25 -1.06 -19.28
N ALA A 268 -1.68 -2.20 -18.94
CA ALA A 268 -1.68 -3.39 -19.80
C ALA A 268 -3.10 -3.95 -20.07
N TYR A 269 -4.09 -3.62 -19.24
CA TYR A 269 -5.43 -4.21 -19.26
C TYR A 269 -6.58 -3.19 -19.37
N GLY A 270 -6.34 -2.05 -19.98
CA GLY A 270 -7.40 -1.10 -20.31
C GLY A 270 -7.79 -0.12 -19.20
N GLY A 271 -7.31 -0.31 -17.98
CA GLY A 271 -7.26 0.80 -17.00
C GLY A 271 -6.12 1.72 -17.38
N LEU A 272 -6.35 3.02 -17.35
CA LEU A 272 -5.27 3.99 -17.44
C LEU A 272 -4.78 4.19 -16.02
N ASP A 273 -3.54 3.77 -15.67
CA ASP A 273 -2.97 3.97 -14.34
C ASP A 273 -3.81 3.47 -13.14
N GLY A 274 -4.83 2.66 -13.39
CA GLY A 274 -5.75 2.14 -12.38
C GLY A 274 -6.83 3.12 -11.91
N THR A 275 -6.97 4.31 -12.49
CA THR A 275 -8.05 5.26 -12.11
C THR A 275 -9.36 4.98 -12.81
N HIS A 276 -9.33 4.53 -14.04
CA HIS A 276 -10.47 4.42 -14.96
C HIS A 276 -11.25 5.73 -15.18
N ASP A 277 -10.63 6.88 -14.92
CA ASP A 277 -11.28 8.17 -15.10
C ASP A 277 -11.52 8.49 -16.58
N HIS A 278 -12.72 8.95 -16.91
CA HIS A 278 -13.14 9.41 -18.24
C HIS A 278 -13.47 10.91 -18.28
N THR A 279 -13.32 11.60 -17.16
CA THR A 279 -13.54 13.04 -17.03
C THR A 279 -12.51 13.65 -16.11
N LEU A 280 -12.40 14.99 -16.17
CA LEU A 280 -11.48 15.75 -15.35
C LEU A 280 -11.83 15.61 -13.86
N HIS A 281 -10.83 15.76 -13.01
CA HIS A 281 -11.02 15.86 -11.56
C HIS A 281 -12.02 16.95 -11.19
N GLY A 282 -12.86 16.70 -10.20
CA GLY A 282 -13.80 17.67 -9.67
C GLY A 282 -13.11 18.89 -9.03
N THR A 283 -13.84 19.97 -8.82
CA THR A 283 -13.28 21.24 -8.33
C THR A 283 -13.47 21.45 -6.84
N MET A 284 -12.45 22.02 -6.18
CA MET A 284 -12.58 22.65 -4.87
C MET A 284 -13.02 24.11 -5.06
N LEU A 285 -14.06 24.53 -4.31
CA LEU A 285 -14.61 25.89 -4.36
C LEU A 285 -14.63 26.47 -2.96
N GLY A 286 -14.05 27.65 -2.76
CA GLY A 286 -14.09 28.36 -1.48
C GLY A 286 -13.31 29.65 -1.47
N GLN A 287 -13.51 30.49 -0.44
CA GLN A 287 -12.64 31.63 -0.18
C GLN A 287 -11.21 31.22 0.08
N THR A 288 -11.03 30.03 0.67
CA THR A 288 -9.75 29.36 0.83
C THR A 288 -9.85 27.95 0.28
N VAL A 289 -8.87 27.57 -0.54
CA VAL A 289 -8.68 26.21 -1.08
C VAL A 289 -7.35 25.67 -0.58
N ASN A 290 -7.27 24.35 -0.33
CA ASN A 290 -6.11 23.71 0.28
C ASN A 290 -5.60 22.56 -0.56
N SER A 291 -4.28 22.37 -0.61
CA SER A 291 -3.66 21.14 -1.11
C SER A 291 -3.89 19.96 -0.14
N ALA A 292 -3.60 18.75 -0.58
CA ALA A 292 -3.28 17.69 0.36
C ALA A 292 -2.04 18.09 1.19
N THR A 293 -1.93 17.56 2.40
CA THR A 293 -0.68 17.63 3.18
C THR A 293 0.33 16.67 2.57
N ILE A 294 1.52 17.15 2.27
CA ILE A 294 2.58 16.37 1.62
C ILE A 294 3.66 16.02 2.64
N TYR A 295 4.00 14.76 2.69
CA TYR A 295 5.12 14.20 3.45
C TYR A 295 6.39 14.26 2.59
N LEU A 296 7.51 14.69 3.19
CA LEU A 296 8.82 14.74 2.57
C LEU A 296 9.85 14.15 3.53
N CYS A 297 10.53 13.09 3.12
CA CYS A 297 11.60 12.44 3.90
C CYS A 297 12.70 11.94 2.99
N ALA A 298 13.93 12.39 3.20
CA ALA A 298 15.09 11.73 2.64
C ALA A 298 15.87 10.99 3.75
N SER A 299 16.30 9.77 3.44
CA SER A 299 16.92 8.87 4.41
C SER A 299 17.95 7.97 3.74
N ASP A 300 18.98 7.57 4.53
CA ASP A 300 19.92 6.49 4.16
C ASP A 300 19.30 5.08 4.37
N ASN A 301 18.04 5.02 4.81
CA ASN A 301 17.27 3.78 4.93
C ASN A 301 15.86 4.01 4.37
N LEU A 302 15.71 3.74 3.09
CA LEU A 302 14.47 3.97 2.35
C LEU A 302 13.29 3.18 2.94
N HIS A 303 13.53 1.93 3.39
CA HIS A 303 12.48 1.08 3.95
C HIS A 303 11.90 1.69 5.26
N GLU A 304 12.75 2.19 6.16
CA GLU A 304 12.26 2.85 7.40
C GLU A 304 11.57 4.18 7.08
N ALA A 305 12.02 4.91 6.06
CA ALA A 305 11.33 6.12 5.60
C ALA A 305 9.93 5.81 5.06
N PHE A 306 9.74 4.72 4.31
CA PHE A 306 8.41 4.24 3.89
C PHE A 306 7.55 3.83 5.07
N LYS A 307 8.11 3.13 6.07
CA LYS A 307 7.37 2.79 7.29
C LYS A 307 6.95 4.04 8.06
N ASP A 308 7.78 5.07 8.12
CA ASP A 308 7.40 6.34 8.75
C ASP A 308 6.27 7.04 7.98
N TYR A 309 6.32 7.02 6.65
CA TYR A 309 5.21 7.50 5.80
C TYR A 309 3.90 6.76 6.12
N GLY A 310 3.93 5.44 6.20
CA GLY A 310 2.77 4.63 6.59
C GLY A 310 2.27 4.93 8.02
N ARG A 311 3.18 5.09 8.99
CA ARG A 311 2.82 5.46 10.38
C ARG A 311 2.16 6.82 10.44
N VAL A 312 2.67 7.82 9.72
CA VAL A 312 2.07 9.17 9.67
C VAL A 312 0.66 9.11 9.10
N ASN A 313 0.47 8.38 7.99
CA ASN A 313 -0.85 8.14 7.42
C ASN A 313 -1.81 7.53 8.45
N SER A 314 -1.36 6.51 9.20
CA SER A 314 -2.18 5.85 10.22
C SER A 314 -2.49 6.75 11.42
N ILE A 315 -1.57 7.61 11.84
CA ILE A 315 -1.81 8.58 12.93
C ILE A 315 -2.87 9.60 12.52
N ILE A 316 -2.82 10.09 11.28
CA ILE A 316 -3.74 11.13 10.80
C ILE A 316 -5.11 10.56 10.46
N ASN A 317 -5.16 9.45 9.71
CA ASN A 317 -6.38 8.90 9.13
C ASN A 317 -6.96 7.73 9.94
N GLY A 318 -6.18 7.15 10.86
CA GLY A 318 -6.50 5.90 11.55
C GLY A 318 -6.14 4.67 10.72
N ALA A 319 -6.16 3.51 11.34
CA ALA A 319 -6.00 2.20 10.71
C ALA A 319 -6.86 1.17 11.43
N ARG A 320 -7.30 0.13 10.73
CA ARG A 320 -7.95 -1.01 11.39
C ARG A 320 -6.88 -1.90 12.04
N THR A 321 -7.24 -2.49 13.17
CA THR A 321 -6.40 -3.46 13.88
C THR A 321 -7.09 -4.81 13.92
N TRP A 322 -6.31 -5.87 13.98
CA TRP A 322 -6.78 -7.24 14.16
C TRP A 322 -6.05 -7.90 15.32
N GLN A 323 -6.79 -8.48 16.27
CA GLN A 323 -6.21 -9.01 17.51
C GLN A 323 -6.13 -10.56 17.53
N ALA A 324 -6.87 -11.23 16.65
CA ALA A 324 -6.84 -12.67 16.49
C ALA A 324 -5.67 -13.07 15.56
N PRO A 325 -5.31 -14.36 15.49
CA PRO A 325 -4.41 -14.85 14.44
C PRO A 325 -4.89 -14.44 13.04
N ALA A 326 -3.96 -14.28 12.11
CA ALA A 326 -4.29 -13.94 10.74
C ALA A 326 -5.24 -15.00 10.15
N PRO A 327 -6.25 -14.60 9.37
CA PRO A 327 -7.12 -15.57 8.70
C PRO A 327 -6.34 -16.43 7.72
N VAL A 328 -6.72 -17.70 7.64
CA VAL A 328 -6.40 -18.59 6.52
C VAL A 328 -7.69 -18.88 5.78
N TYR A 329 -7.67 -18.86 4.45
CA TYR A 329 -8.90 -19.01 3.68
C TYR A 329 -8.70 -19.84 2.41
N TRP A 330 -9.72 -20.57 2.05
CA TRP A 330 -9.90 -21.13 0.73
C TRP A 330 -10.86 -20.22 -0.07
N ASN A 331 -10.54 -19.97 -1.33
CA ASN A 331 -11.30 -19.08 -2.21
C ASN A 331 -11.71 -19.83 -3.50
N SER A 332 -12.97 -19.75 -3.87
CA SER A 332 -13.48 -20.48 -5.04
C SER A 332 -13.07 -19.88 -6.38
N PHE A 333 -12.63 -18.63 -6.45
CA PHE A 333 -12.34 -17.94 -7.71
C PHE A 333 -11.33 -18.70 -8.59
N GLY A 334 -10.27 -19.21 -8.00
CA GLY A 334 -9.27 -20.03 -8.70
C GLY A 334 -9.91 -21.25 -9.40
N VAL A 335 -10.92 -21.86 -8.78
CA VAL A 335 -11.66 -22.99 -9.37
C VAL A 335 -12.69 -22.52 -10.41
N GLU A 336 -13.45 -21.49 -10.09
CA GLU A 336 -14.54 -20.97 -10.93
C GLU A 336 -14.05 -20.37 -12.23
N GLY A 337 -12.97 -19.61 -12.19
CA GLY A 337 -12.32 -19.03 -13.38
C GLY A 337 -11.95 -20.08 -14.43
N VAL A 338 -11.82 -21.32 -14.02
CA VAL A 338 -11.48 -22.46 -14.87
C VAL A 338 -12.69 -23.27 -15.33
N LEU A 339 -13.63 -23.53 -14.43
CA LEU A 339 -14.82 -24.31 -14.73
C LEU A 339 -15.81 -23.52 -15.58
N GLY A 340 -15.69 -22.19 -15.59
CA GLY A 340 -16.67 -21.27 -16.16
C GLY A 340 -17.91 -21.12 -15.28
N TYR A 341 -18.68 -20.07 -15.49
CA TYR A 341 -19.88 -19.76 -14.71
C TYR A 341 -20.96 -20.86 -14.73
N GLU A 342 -20.90 -21.77 -15.71
CA GLU A 342 -21.83 -22.89 -15.81
C GLU A 342 -21.53 -24.03 -14.81
N LYS A 343 -20.35 -24.03 -14.19
CA LYS A 343 -19.88 -25.08 -13.29
C LYS A 343 -19.42 -24.55 -11.95
N VAL A 344 -20.17 -23.60 -11.42
CA VAL A 344 -19.94 -23.00 -10.10
C VAL A 344 -19.81 -24.04 -8.99
N MET A 345 -19.06 -23.71 -7.96
CA MET A 345 -18.82 -24.57 -6.80
C MET A 345 -20.03 -24.69 -5.88
N MET A 346 -21.04 -25.48 -6.33
CA MET A 346 -22.25 -25.74 -5.56
C MET A 346 -21.97 -26.56 -4.29
N PRO A 347 -22.90 -26.59 -3.31
CA PRO A 347 -22.68 -27.21 -2.01
C PRO A 347 -22.02 -28.58 -2.01
N PRO A 348 -22.39 -29.57 -2.84
CA PRO A 348 -21.75 -30.88 -2.82
C PRO A 348 -20.23 -30.84 -3.13
N ALA A 349 -19.79 -29.93 -4.01
CA ALA A 349 -18.38 -29.74 -4.31
C ALA A 349 -17.65 -29.04 -3.16
N VAL A 350 -18.26 -27.97 -2.61
CA VAL A 350 -17.69 -27.24 -1.46
C VAL A 350 -17.62 -28.12 -0.21
N TYR A 351 -18.55 -29.06 -0.02
CA TYR A 351 -18.48 -30.02 1.09
C TYR A 351 -17.26 -30.93 0.99
N GLN A 352 -16.92 -31.42 -0.21
CA GLN A 352 -15.69 -32.21 -0.43
C GLN A 352 -14.43 -31.38 -0.15
N ILE A 353 -14.41 -30.10 -0.57
CA ILE A 353 -13.33 -29.17 -0.24
C ILE A 353 -13.22 -29.00 1.29
N SER A 354 -14.36 -28.79 1.97
CA SER A 354 -14.43 -28.63 3.42
C SER A 354 -13.90 -29.87 4.16
N ASP A 355 -14.29 -31.07 3.72
CA ASP A 355 -13.82 -32.34 4.31
C ASP A 355 -12.30 -32.50 4.11
N PHE A 356 -11.78 -32.12 2.94
CA PHE A 356 -10.35 -32.15 2.69
C PHE A 356 -9.58 -31.16 3.59
N ILE A 357 -10.06 -29.92 3.72
CA ILE A 357 -9.44 -28.92 4.63
C ILE A 357 -9.39 -29.45 6.06
N LYS A 358 -10.43 -30.15 6.53
CA LYS A 358 -10.43 -30.81 7.85
C LYS A 358 -9.30 -31.83 8.00
N SER A 359 -8.87 -32.48 6.92
CA SER A 359 -7.76 -33.45 6.93
C SER A 359 -6.38 -32.81 7.05
N MET A 360 -6.28 -31.45 7.03
CA MET A 360 -5.04 -30.68 7.17
C MET A 360 -4.96 -30.00 8.55
N PRO A 361 -4.56 -30.71 9.63
CA PRO A 361 -4.57 -30.17 10.98
C PRO A 361 -3.65 -28.96 11.18
N ASN A 362 -2.50 -28.90 10.50
CA ASN A 362 -1.60 -27.77 10.61
C ASN A 362 -2.19 -26.51 9.93
N PHE A 363 -2.87 -26.64 8.79
CA PHE A 363 -3.56 -25.54 8.13
C PHE A 363 -4.61 -24.89 9.02
N SER A 364 -5.23 -25.67 9.89
CA SER A 364 -6.27 -25.24 10.85
C SER A 364 -5.73 -24.93 12.25
N ALA A 365 -4.42 -25.04 12.48
CA ALA A 365 -3.85 -25.06 13.84
C ALA A 365 -3.99 -23.75 14.61
N TYR A 366 -3.98 -22.60 13.93
CA TYR A 366 -3.92 -21.29 14.57
C TYR A 366 -5.18 -20.45 14.34
N ALA A 367 -5.89 -20.66 13.25
CA ALA A 367 -7.13 -19.97 12.91
C ALA A 367 -8.11 -20.97 12.29
N LYS A 368 -9.42 -20.73 12.47
CA LYS A 368 -10.44 -21.48 11.76
C LYS A 368 -10.40 -21.12 10.27
N PRO A 369 -10.16 -22.08 9.36
CA PRO A 369 -10.14 -21.80 7.94
C PRO A 369 -11.47 -21.19 7.48
N VAL A 370 -11.41 -20.26 6.54
CA VAL A 370 -12.58 -19.62 5.95
C VAL A 370 -12.90 -20.25 4.60
N LEU A 371 -14.12 -20.70 4.40
CA LEU A 371 -14.66 -21.05 3.09
C LEU A 371 -15.17 -19.77 2.43
N SER A 372 -14.41 -19.18 1.52
CA SER A 372 -14.77 -17.95 0.81
C SER A 372 -15.23 -18.30 -0.60
N VAL A 373 -16.55 -18.35 -0.79
CA VAL A 373 -17.13 -18.42 -2.12
C VAL A 373 -17.08 -17.02 -2.74
N ASP A 374 -16.49 -16.91 -3.91
CA ASP A 374 -16.12 -15.64 -4.54
C ASP A 374 -16.87 -15.43 -5.85
N SER A 375 -16.98 -14.19 -6.30
CA SER A 375 -17.47 -13.77 -7.64
C SER A 375 -18.75 -14.48 -8.11
N TYR A 376 -19.62 -14.84 -7.19
CA TYR A 376 -20.72 -15.77 -7.42
C TYR A 376 -21.97 -15.10 -8.02
N ASP A 377 -22.73 -15.85 -8.80
CA ASP A 377 -24.08 -15.47 -9.22
C ASP A 377 -25.03 -15.45 -8.02
N GLN A 378 -25.62 -14.27 -7.73
CA GLN A 378 -26.55 -14.08 -6.63
C GLN A 378 -27.84 -14.93 -6.77
N GLY A 379 -28.20 -15.31 -7.98
CA GLY A 379 -29.33 -16.20 -8.25
C GLY A 379 -29.07 -17.65 -7.86
N LEU A 380 -27.82 -18.12 -8.05
CA LEU A 380 -27.40 -19.48 -7.69
C LEU A 380 -27.04 -19.60 -6.21
N TYR A 381 -26.29 -18.64 -5.68
CA TYR A 381 -25.87 -18.63 -4.27
C TYR A 381 -26.84 -17.83 -3.41
N THR A 382 -28.03 -18.40 -3.21
CA THR A 382 -29.02 -17.82 -2.30
C THR A 382 -28.51 -17.82 -0.85
N THR A 383 -29.23 -17.14 0.02
CA THR A 383 -28.92 -17.16 1.48
C THR A 383 -28.93 -18.57 2.03
N GLU A 384 -29.86 -19.41 1.58
CA GLU A 384 -30.02 -20.80 2.01
C GLU A 384 -28.84 -21.66 1.56
N VAL A 385 -28.39 -21.50 0.30
CA VAL A 385 -27.22 -22.20 -0.25
C VAL A 385 -25.96 -21.85 0.53
N LEU A 386 -25.68 -20.56 0.72
CA LEU A 386 -24.50 -20.12 1.48
C LEU A 386 -24.57 -20.51 2.95
N LYS A 387 -25.79 -20.50 3.56
CA LYS A 387 -26.00 -20.96 4.92
C LYS A 387 -25.70 -22.44 5.06
N ALA A 388 -26.15 -23.28 4.11
CA ALA A 388 -25.86 -24.72 4.10
C ALA A 388 -24.34 -24.98 4.01
N ILE A 389 -23.61 -24.24 3.17
CA ILE A 389 -22.15 -24.31 3.10
C ILE A 389 -21.53 -23.92 4.45
N GLY A 390 -21.96 -22.82 5.04
CA GLY A 390 -21.45 -22.35 6.34
C GLY A 390 -21.72 -23.32 7.49
N GLU A 391 -22.91 -23.91 7.55
CA GLU A 391 -23.27 -24.92 8.55
C GLU A 391 -22.48 -26.22 8.40
N TYR A 392 -22.23 -26.65 7.15
CA TYR A 392 -21.37 -27.80 6.88
C TYR A 392 -19.93 -27.53 7.31
N GLY A 393 -19.36 -26.39 6.88
CA GLY A 393 -18.01 -25.99 7.27
C GLY A 393 -17.83 -25.86 8.79
N ALA A 394 -18.87 -25.35 9.50
CA ALA A 394 -18.84 -25.23 10.96
C ALA A 394 -18.72 -26.59 11.67
N LYS A 395 -19.32 -27.66 11.14
CA LYS A 395 -19.15 -29.05 11.64
C LYS A 395 -17.71 -29.55 11.45
N ASN A 396 -17.01 -29.01 10.47
CA ASN A 396 -15.59 -29.29 10.18
C ASN A 396 -14.63 -28.30 10.84
N GLY A 397 -15.12 -27.41 11.74
CA GLY A 397 -14.28 -26.43 12.43
C GLY A 397 -13.93 -25.19 11.62
N GLN A 398 -14.63 -24.94 10.53
CA GLN A 398 -14.38 -23.85 9.58
C GLN A 398 -15.39 -22.71 9.75
N GLN A 399 -15.17 -21.62 9.05
CA GLN A 399 -16.04 -20.44 8.98
C GLN A 399 -16.43 -20.17 7.53
N ILE A 400 -17.48 -19.38 7.30
CA ILE A 400 -17.84 -18.93 5.96
C ILE A 400 -17.39 -17.47 5.74
N GLY A 401 -16.90 -17.17 4.55
CA GLY A 401 -16.69 -15.83 4.02
C GLY A 401 -17.89 -15.36 3.21
N PHE A 402 -17.89 -14.06 2.87
CA PHE A 402 -18.88 -13.45 2.00
C PHE A 402 -18.23 -12.45 1.06
N TYR A 403 -18.66 -12.47 -0.20
CA TYR A 403 -18.17 -11.61 -1.28
C TYR A 403 -19.26 -10.65 -1.75
N PHE A 404 -18.93 -9.40 -2.05
CA PHE A 404 -19.76 -8.49 -2.84
C PHE A 404 -19.00 -7.27 -3.34
N SER A 405 -19.53 -6.64 -4.40
CA SER A 405 -19.03 -5.40 -5.00
C SER A 405 -19.96 -4.24 -4.63
N PRO A 406 -19.53 -3.32 -3.72
CA PRO A 406 -20.41 -2.25 -3.23
C PRO A 406 -20.63 -1.12 -4.23
N PHE A 407 -19.68 -0.85 -5.13
CA PHE A 407 -19.65 0.32 -6.01
C PHE A 407 -19.59 -0.02 -7.51
N ALA A 408 -19.68 -1.30 -7.85
CA ALA A 408 -19.80 -1.75 -9.23
C ALA A 408 -20.98 -2.71 -9.38
N MET A 409 -21.65 -2.65 -10.51
CA MET A 409 -22.73 -3.58 -10.83
C MET A 409 -22.64 -4.05 -12.27
N TRP A 410 -22.64 -5.35 -12.45
CA TRP A 410 -22.65 -5.98 -13.76
C TRP A 410 -24.05 -5.99 -14.37
N SER A 411 -24.16 -5.58 -15.61
CA SER A 411 -25.40 -5.57 -16.38
C SER A 411 -25.14 -5.64 -17.88
N TRP A 412 -26.16 -6.10 -18.65
CA TRP A 412 -26.17 -5.97 -20.09
C TRP A 412 -26.30 -4.51 -20.52
N LYS A 413 -25.55 -4.09 -21.53
CA LYS A 413 -25.52 -2.68 -22.02
C LYS A 413 -26.91 -2.10 -22.28
N ASN A 414 -27.84 -2.88 -22.76
CA ASN A 414 -29.19 -2.41 -23.11
C ASN A 414 -30.20 -2.57 -21.97
N ASN A 415 -29.77 -3.00 -20.78
CA ASN A 415 -30.71 -3.33 -19.70
C ASN A 415 -30.60 -2.44 -18.46
N THR A 416 -29.73 -1.42 -18.45
CA THR A 416 -29.53 -0.56 -17.26
C THR A 416 -30.82 0.15 -16.79
N LYS A 417 -31.72 0.47 -17.73
CA LYS A 417 -33.05 1.09 -17.42
C LYS A 417 -34.01 0.12 -16.75
N ASN A 418 -33.95 -1.16 -17.09
CA ASN A 418 -34.84 -2.19 -16.57
C ASN A 418 -34.26 -2.93 -15.36
N ALA A 419 -32.93 -3.02 -15.29
CA ALA A 419 -32.24 -3.61 -14.15
C ALA A 419 -32.51 -2.80 -12.89
N LYS A 420 -32.55 -3.50 -11.74
CA LYS A 420 -32.75 -2.89 -10.42
C LYS A 420 -31.43 -2.89 -9.65
N ILE A 421 -31.24 -1.87 -8.83
CA ILE A 421 -30.18 -1.91 -7.82
C ILE A 421 -30.48 -3.07 -6.87
N PRO A 422 -29.54 -3.99 -6.61
CA PRO A 422 -29.78 -5.19 -5.81
C PRO A 422 -30.44 -4.89 -4.46
N GLY A 423 -31.50 -5.63 -4.14
CA GLY A 423 -32.25 -5.45 -2.91
C GLY A 423 -33.14 -4.20 -2.86
N THR A 424 -33.37 -3.53 -4.00
CA THR A 424 -34.22 -2.34 -4.10
C THR A 424 -35.21 -2.45 -5.29
N ASN A 425 -36.20 -1.56 -5.32
CA ASN A 425 -37.07 -1.37 -6.49
C ASN A 425 -36.59 -0.21 -7.41
N GLN A 426 -35.44 0.41 -7.09
CA GLN A 426 -34.91 1.54 -7.83
C GLN A 426 -34.20 1.06 -9.12
N PRO A 427 -34.42 1.75 -10.28
CA PRO A 427 -33.68 1.42 -11.50
C PRO A 427 -32.16 1.57 -11.30
N LEU A 428 -31.38 0.70 -11.90
CA LEU A 428 -29.93 0.79 -11.89
C LEU A 428 -29.45 2.13 -12.44
N GLU A 429 -30.06 2.61 -13.52
CA GLU A 429 -29.74 3.87 -14.18
C GLU A 429 -29.72 5.08 -13.21
N SER A 430 -30.57 5.07 -12.18
CA SER A 430 -30.64 6.17 -11.20
C SER A 430 -29.40 6.33 -10.34
N ALA A 431 -28.59 5.27 -10.22
CA ALA A 431 -27.40 5.24 -9.37
C ALA A 431 -26.08 5.24 -10.17
N LEU A 432 -26.13 5.32 -11.49
CA LEU A 432 -24.92 5.27 -12.31
C LEU A 432 -24.18 6.60 -12.26
N LEU A 433 -22.85 6.52 -12.28
CA LEU A 433 -21.97 7.66 -12.53
C LEU A 433 -21.95 7.96 -14.03
N HIS A 434 -21.84 9.23 -14.40
CA HIS A 434 -21.86 9.70 -15.79
C HIS A 434 -20.58 10.45 -16.14
N GLY A 435 -20.09 10.21 -17.35
CA GLY A 435 -18.97 10.90 -17.94
C GLY A 435 -19.36 12.28 -18.54
N LYS A 436 -18.39 12.96 -19.12
CA LYS A 436 -18.58 14.27 -19.76
C LYS A 436 -19.59 14.25 -20.92
N ASP A 437 -19.74 13.12 -21.58
CA ASP A 437 -20.69 12.90 -22.69
C ASP A 437 -22.12 12.58 -22.21
N GLY A 438 -22.35 12.60 -20.91
CA GLY A 438 -23.64 12.29 -20.28
C GLY A 438 -23.99 10.81 -20.25
N LYS A 439 -23.08 9.92 -20.67
CA LYS A 439 -23.31 8.48 -20.66
C LYS A 439 -22.86 7.85 -19.35
N PRO A 440 -23.48 6.72 -18.94
CA PRO A 440 -23.01 5.94 -17.81
C PRO A 440 -21.56 5.51 -17.97
N ILE A 441 -20.77 5.59 -16.92
CA ILE A 441 -19.38 5.14 -16.88
C ILE A 441 -19.33 3.64 -16.72
N LEU A 442 -18.66 2.96 -17.68
CA LEU A 442 -18.28 1.56 -17.59
C LEU A 442 -16.92 1.46 -16.92
N TYR A 443 -16.87 0.75 -15.82
CA TYR A 443 -15.63 0.40 -15.15
C TYR A 443 -14.92 -0.76 -15.87
N LYS A 444 -15.67 -1.80 -16.27
CA LYS A 444 -15.22 -2.88 -17.16
C LYS A 444 -16.14 -2.91 -18.39
N ASP A 445 -15.56 -2.72 -19.57
CA ASP A 445 -16.31 -2.69 -20.84
C ASP A 445 -16.62 -4.11 -21.35
N GLY A 446 -17.72 -4.24 -22.03
CA GLY A 446 -18.23 -5.47 -22.61
C GLY A 446 -19.75 -5.39 -22.84
N ASP A 447 -20.35 -6.36 -23.55
CA ASP A 447 -21.82 -6.45 -23.66
C ASP A 447 -22.46 -6.75 -22.30
N TRP A 448 -21.79 -7.56 -21.48
CA TRP A 448 -21.97 -7.72 -20.04
C TRP A 448 -20.87 -6.94 -19.33
N GLY A 449 -21.14 -5.69 -19.00
CA GLY A 449 -20.14 -4.75 -18.44
C GLY A 449 -20.40 -4.40 -16.98
N ALA A 450 -19.33 -3.97 -16.28
CA ALA A 450 -19.42 -3.43 -14.94
C ALA A 450 -19.67 -1.93 -14.99
N TYR A 451 -20.78 -1.48 -14.43
CA TYR A 451 -21.16 -0.07 -14.31
C TYR A 451 -20.76 0.48 -12.95
N ALA A 452 -20.14 1.67 -12.96
CA ALA A 452 -19.78 2.37 -11.73
C ALA A 452 -21.03 2.99 -11.08
N LEU A 453 -21.19 2.70 -9.79
CA LEU A 453 -22.29 3.20 -8.97
C LEU A 453 -21.85 4.44 -8.18
N ASP A 454 -22.75 5.41 -8.03
CA ASP A 454 -22.56 6.57 -7.17
C ASP A 454 -22.60 6.18 -5.67
N PRO A 455 -21.50 6.21 -4.92
CA PRO A 455 -21.50 5.87 -3.50
C PRO A 455 -22.43 6.74 -2.64
N THR A 456 -22.83 7.91 -3.15
CA THR A 456 -23.72 8.84 -2.43
C THR A 456 -25.19 8.56 -2.66
N HIS A 457 -25.53 7.64 -3.58
CA HIS A 457 -26.92 7.33 -3.92
C HIS A 457 -27.58 6.46 -2.83
N PRO A 458 -28.79 6.80 -2.35
CA PRO A 458 -29.48 6.07 -1.29
C PRO A 458 -29.77 4.61 -1.65
N GLY A 459 -30.00 4.30 -2.93
CA GLY A 459 -30.16 2.92 -3.41
C GLY A 459 -28.92 2.07 -3.23
N VAL A 460 -27.72 2.64 -3.42
CA VAL A 460 -26.45 1.96 -3.16
C VAL A 460 -26.30 1.63 -1.67
N ARG A 461 -26.66 2.58 -0.80
CA ARG A 461 -26.71 2.32 0.65
C ARG A 461 -27.66 1.18 1.02
N LEU A 462 -28.86 1.14 0.44
CA LEU A 462 -29.83 0.06 0.67
C LEU A 462 -29.28 -1.29 0.18
N SER A 463 -28.65 -1.33 -0.99
CA SER A 463 -28.01 -2.53 -1.52
C SER A 463 -26.94 -3.06 -0.55
N ILE A 464 -26.04 -2.21 -0.07
CA ILE A 464 -25.02 -2.60 0.91
C ILE A 464 -25.66 -3.16 2.20
N ILE A 465 -26.74 -2.55 2.70
CA ILE A 465 -27.48 -3.05 3.87
C ILE A 465 -28.02 -4.48 3.61
N GLN A 466 -28.56 -4.74 2.42
CA GLN A 466 -29.09 -6.06 2.08
C GLN A 466 -27.98 -7.11 2.00
N GLN A 467 -26.84 -6.77 1.38
CA GLN A 467 -25.67 -7.67 1.32
C GLN A 467 -25.14 -7.99 2.72
N LEU A 468 -24.99 -6.99 3.59
CA LEU A 468 -24.56 -7.20 4.97
C LEU A 468 -25.56 -7.98 5.82
N LYS A 469 -26.87 -7.81 5.59
CA LYS A 469 -27.89 -8.64 6.24
C LYS A 469 -27.80 -10.10 5.78
N LYS A 470 -27.55 -10.35 4.48
CA LYS A 470 -27.29 -11.69 3.93
C LYS A 470 -26.04 -12.30 4.56
N ALA A 471 -24.93 -11.56 4.61
CA ALA A 471 -23.70 -11.98 5.26
C ALA A 471 -23.92 -12.33 6.75
N LYS A 472 -24.71 -11.53 7.48
CA LYS A 472 -25.08 -11.81 8.86
C LYS A 472 -25.93 -13.09 9.00
N ALA A 473 -26.90 -13.29 8.12
CA ALA A 473 -27.80 -14.45 8.15
C ALA A 473 -27.02 -15.77 7.96
N ILE A 474 -25.96 -15.78 7.20
CA ILE A 474 -25.07 -16.93 7.03
C ILE A 474 -23.96 -17.00 8.09
N ASN A 475 -23.93 -16.07 9.06
CA ASN A 475 -22.87 -15.97 10.08
C ASN A 475 -21.45 -15.79 9.52
N ALA A 476 -21.30 -15.02 8.44
CA ALA A 476 -20.00 -14.75 7.84
C ALA A 476 -19.03 -14.08 8.85
N LYS A 477 -17.76 -14.47 8.79
CA LYS A 477 -16.67 -13.93 9.64
C LYS A 477 -15.57 -13.24 8.83
N PHE A 478 -15.66 -13.31 7.52
CA PHE A 478 -14.71 -12.75 6.56
C PHE A 478 -15.50 -12.10 5.42
N LEU A 479 -15.13 -10.88 5.06
CA LEU A 479 -15.71 -10.17 3.91
C LEU A 479 -14.60 -9.89 2.89
N LYS A 480 -14.78 -10.33 1.65
CA LYS A 480 -14.08 -9.82 0.48
C LYS A 480 -14.97 -8.77 -0.18
N ILE A 481 -14.51 -7.53 -0.23
CA ILE A 481 -15.18 -6.43 -0.94
C ILE A 481 -14.32 -6.03 -2.13
N ASP A 482 -14.95 -5.94 -3.31
CA ASP A 482 -14.26 -5.93 -4.57
C ASP A 482 -14.72 -4.79 -5.49
N PHE A 483 -13.94 -4.50 -6.55
CA PHE A 483 -14.18 -3.43 -7.53
C PHE A 483 -14.38 -2.05 -6.90
N LEU A 484 -13.60 -1.78 -5.85
CA LEU A 484 -13.79 -0.58 -5.04
C LEU A 484 -13.38 0.71 -5.76
N THR A 485 -12.40 0.63 -6.65
CA THR A 485 -11.93 1.78 -7.46
C THR A 485 -13.06 2.39 -8.30
N ALA A 486 -14.09 1.59 -8.65
CA ALA A 486 -15.31 2.12 -9.30
C ALA A 486 -15.99 3.23 -8.49
N GLY A 487 -15.92 3.19 -7.15
CA GLY A 487 -16.46 4.23 -6.28
C GLY A 487 -15.64 5.52 -6.22
N ALA A 488 -14.39 5.47 -6.72
CA ALA A 488 -13.47 6.61 -6.73
C ALA A 488 -13.41 7.34 -8.09
N LEU A 489 -14.22 6.93 -9.07
CA LEU A 489 -14.25 7.55 -10.39
C LEU A 489 -14.71 9.01 -10.34
N GLU A 490 -14.07 9.86 -11.12
CA GLU A 490 -14.58 11.20 -11.39
C GLU A 490 -15.88 11.14 -12.21
N SER A 491 -16.83 11.98 -11.92
CA SER A 491 -18.13 12.01 -12.58
C SER A 491 -18.67 13.44 -12.67
N THR A 492 -19.42 13.70 -13.72
CA THR A 492 -20.09 15.00 -13.91
C THR A 492 -21.36 15.15 -13.07
N THR A 493 -21.91 14.03 -12.58
CA THR A 493 -23.16 14.02 -11.80
C THR A 493 -23.02 13.09 -10.59
N ARG A 494 -23.55 13.56 -9.45
CA ARG A 494 -23.68 12.76 -8.23
C ARG A 494 -25.01 13.05 -7.55
N TYR A 495 -25.59 12.08 -6.88
CA TYR A 495 -26.82 12.27 -6.10
C TYR A 495 -26.62 13.34 -5.03
N ASN A 496 -25.52 13.31 -4.30
CA ASN A 496 -25.15 14.37 -3.36
C ASN A 496 -24.28 15.41 -4.07
N ALA A 497 -24.87 16.50 -4.50
CA ALA A 497 -24.18 17.59 -5.20
C ALA A 497 -23.06 18.29 -4.38
N LYS A 498 -22.98 18.05 -3.05
CA LYS A 498 -21.89 18.57 -2.21
C LYS A 498 -20.61 17.70 -2.34
N VAL A 499 -20.74 16.49 -2.85
CA VAL A 499 -19.63 15.57 -3.13
C VAL A 499 -19.15 15.84 -4.56
N ARG A 500 -18.04 16.51 -4.72
CA ARG A 500 -17.57 17.05 -5.99
C ARG A 500 -16.50 16.20 -6.66
N THR A 501 -15.79 15.34 -5.92
CA THR A 501 -14.67 14.55 -6.43
C THR A 501 -14.87 13.04 -6.21
N GLY A 502 -14.15 12.25 -6.98
CA GLY A 502 -14.13 10.78 -6.83
C GLY A 502 -13.67 10.35 -5.44
N MET A 503 -12.64 11.00 -4.90
CA MET A 503 -12.13 10.68 -3.55
C MET A 503 -13.10 11.03 -2.44
N GLN A 504 -13.84 12.14 -2.55
CA GLN A 504 -14.92 12.44 -1.61
C GLN A 504 -16.03 11.37 -1.65
N ALA A 505 -16.41 10.94 -2.86
CA ALA A 505 -17.43 9.90 -3.03
C ALA A 505 -16.97 8.56 -2.48
N TYR A 506 -15.73 8.18 -2.75
CA TYR A 506 -15.13 6.96 -2.24
C TYR A 506 -15.10 6.94 -0.70
N ASN A 507 -14.57 8.00 -0.08
CA ASN A 507 -14.55 8.12 1.38
C ASN A 507 -15.95 8.10 1.98
N TYR A 508 -16.91 8.79 1.38
CA TYR A 508 -18.31 8.75 1.79
C TYR A 508 -18.86 7.32 1.78
N GLY A 509 -18.67 6.60 0.66
CA GLY A 509 -19.12 5.22 0.50
C GLY A 509 -18.44 4.24 1.45
N MET A 510 -17.11 4.31 1.57
CA MET A 510 -16.36 3.41 2.45
C MET A 510 -16.61 3.67 3.93
N GLN A 511 -16.77 4.93 4.33
CA GLN A 511 -17.16 5.27 5.70
C GLN A 511 -18.56 4.73 6.03
N MET A 512 -19.51 4.90 5.12
CA MET A 512 -20.87 4.34 5.23
C MET A 512 -20.82 2.82 5.33
N LEU A 513 -20.09 2.15 4.43
CA LEU A 513 -19.94 0.69 4.43
C LEU A 513 -19.36 0.19 5.75
N ARG A 514 -18.30 0.83 6.25
CA ARG A 514 -17.71 0.49 7.55
C ARG A 514 -18.71 0.62 8.68
N GLN A 515 -19.43 1.75 8.78
CA GLN A 515 -20.44 1.98 9.81
C GLN A 515 -21.55 0.93 9.76
N LEU A 516 -22.02 0.60 8.56
CA LEU A 516 -23.03 -0.44 8.34
C LEU A 516 -22.50 -1.82 8.71
N CYS A 517 -21.27 -2.14 8.33
CA CYS A 517 -20.60 -3.38 8.70
C CYS A 517 -20.52 -3.52 10.23
N ASP A 518 -19.96 -2.50 10.92
CA ASP A 518 -19.80 -2.52 12.38
C ASP A 518 -21.16 -2.58 13.11
N SER A 519 -22.23 -1.98 12.58
CA SER A 519 -23.58 -2.00 13.19
C SER A 519 -24.35 -3.29 12.91
N ILE A 520 -24.25 -3.86 11.71
CA ILE A 520 -25.01 -5.05 11.29
C ILE A 520 -24.27 -6.33 11.67
N MET A 521 -22.98 -6.41 11.36
CA MET A 521 -22.14 -7.61 11.52
C MET A 521 -21.40 -7.63 12.86
N GLY A 522 -21.10 -6.47 13.44
CA GLY A 522 -20.22 -6.29 14.59
C GLY A 522 -18.75 -6.14 14.22
N LYS A 523 -17.93 -5.71 15.20
CA LYS A 523 -16.51 -5.39 14.98
C LYS A 523 -15.58 -6.59 14.75
N GLY A 524 -16.10 -7.82 14.97
CA GLY A 524 -15.32 -9.07 14.84
C GLY A 524 -15.24 -9.63 13.41
N ILE A 525 -15.55 -8.84 12.38
CA ILE A 525 -15.47 -9.23 10.97
C ILE A 525 -14.12 -8.82 10.40
N PHE A 526 -13.44 -9.77 9.77
CA PHE A 526 -12.26 -9.48 8.96
C PHE A 526 -12.68 -8.96 7.58
N ILE A 527 -12.08 -7.88 7.12
CA ILE A 527 -12.38 -7.27 5.81
C ILE A 527 -11.10 -7.26 4.98
N THR A 528 -11.13 -7.89 3.82
CA THR A 528 -10.15 -7.75 2.75
C THR A 528 -10.75 -6.97 1.59
N GLN A 529 -10.00 -6.04 1.03
CA GLN A 529 -10.41 -5.27 -0.13
C GLN A 529 -9.56 -5.62 -1.34
N ALA A 530 -10.20 -5.71 -2.50
CA ALA A 530 -9.59 -5.96 -3.78
C ALA A 530 -10.01 -4.90 -4.79
N ILE A 531 -9.19 -4.69 -5.81
CA ILE A 531 -9.34 -3.67 -6.86
C ILE A 531 -9.73 -2.34 -6.21
N SER A 532 -8.79 -1.78 -5.46
CA SER A 532 -9.02 -0.58 -4.67
C SER A 532 -7.86 0.40 -4.80
N PRO A 533 -8.10 1.71 -4.65
CA PRO A 533 -7.03 2.69 -4.53
C PRO A 533 -6.06 2.28 -3.42
N LEU A 534 -4.78 2.68 -3.56
CA LEU A 534 -3.79 2.47 -2.48
C LEU A 534 -4.20 3.17 -1.19
N PHE A 535 -4.81 4.30 -1.32
CA PHE A 535 -5.39 5.11 -0.25
C PHE A 535 -6.81 5.54 -0.60
N PRO A 536 -7.65 5.77 0.41
CA PRO A 536 -7.46 5.64 1.87
C PRO A 536 -7.47 4.18 2.36
N HIS A 537 -6.72 3.91 3.42
CA HIS A 537 -6.46 2.54 3.92
C HIS A 537 -7.32 2.13 5.15
N GLN A 538 -7.91 3.08 5.87
CA GLN A 538 -8.49 2.87 7.21
C GLN A 538 -9.79 2.05 7.23
N TYR A 539 -10.24 1.54 6.10
CA TYR A 539 -11.55 0.89 6.00
C TYR A 539 -11.50 -0.64 6.07
N ALA A 540 -10.35 -1.26 5.79
CA ALA A 540 -10.18 -2.71 5.75
C ALA A 540 -8.98 -3.19 6.58
N HIS A 541 -8.85 -4.50 6.78
CA HIS A 541 -7.71 -5.12 7.48
C HIS A 541 -6.60 -5.54 6.53
N THR A 542 -6.94 -5.79 5.28
CA THR A 542 -5.97 -6.03 4.21
C THR A 542 -6.41 -5.38 2.91
N ARG A 543 -5.44 -5.16 2.04
CA ARG A 543 -5.62 -4.81 0.64
C ARG A 543 -4.80 -5.78 -0.20
N PHE A 544 -5.28 -6.12 -1.37
CA PHE A 544 -4.48 -6.80 -2.36
C PHE A 544 -3.31 -5.88 -2.77
N VAL A 545 -2.10 -6.44 -2.81
CA VAL A 545 -0.88 -5.66 -3.17
C VAL A 545 -0.43 -5.91 -4.60
N SER A 546 -1.22 -6.65 -5.36
CA SER A 546 -1.04 -6.94 -6.76
C SER A 546 -2.37 -7.45 -7.31
N THR A 547 -2.49 -7.57 -8.62
CA THR A 547 -3.68 -8.10 -9.29
C THR A 547 -3.90 -9.59 -8.98
N ASP A 548 -5.06 -10.11 -9.39
CA ASP A 548 -5.42 -11.54 -9.26
C ASP A 548 -4.32 -12.44 -9.82
N VAL A 549 -4.02 -13.53 -9.11
CA VAL A 549 -2.88 -14.39 -9.38
C VAL A 549 -3.29 -15.80 -9.73
N TYR A 550 -2.63 -16.35 -10.72
CA TYR A 550 -2.83 -17.73 -11.19
C TYR A 550 -1.70 -18.67 -10.74
N SER A 551 -0.80 -18.21 -9.87
CA SER A 551 0.34 -18.95 -9.30
C SER A 551 1.41 -19.43 -10.28
N HIS A 552 1.30 -19.14 -11.59
CA HIS A 552 2.37 -19.39 -12.54
C HIS A 552 3.58 -18.48 -12.25
N LEU A 553 4.75 -18.90 -12.72
CA LEU A 553 5.99 -18.26 -12.31
C LEU A 553 6.16 -16.87 -12.93
N ARG A 554 5.95 -16.73 -14.26
CA ARG A 554 6.26 -15.56 -15.08
C ARG A 554 5.15 -15.22 -16.07
N ASP A 555 4.99 -13.94 -16.38
CA ASP A 555 3.97 -13.46 -17.32
C ASP A 555 4.20 -13.87 -18.78
N ASP A 556 5.43 -14.24 -19.17
CA ASP A 556 5.75 -14.74 -20.51
C ASP A 556 5.42 -16.23 -20.70
N GLN A 557 4.91 -16.92 -19.69
CA GLN A 557 4.45 -18.30 -19.80
C GLN A 557 3.17 -18.36 -20.64
N LYS A 558 3.23 -19.15 -21.71
CA LYS A 558 2.11 -19.28 -22.63
C LYS A 558 0.86 -19.87 -21.97
N GLY A 559 -0.28 -19.28 -22.21
CA GLY A 559 -1.58 -19.73 -21.72
C GLY A 559 -2.03 -19.12 -20.42
N PHE A 560 -1.27 -18.19 -19.86
CA PHE A 560 -1.62 -17.43 -18.66
C PHE A 560 -1.86 -15.95 -19.00
N PRO A 561 -2.67 -15.23 -18.22
CA PRO A 561 -2.81 -13.79 -18.39
C PRO A 561 -1.53 -13.07 -17.95
N GLY A 562 -1.16 -12.02 -18.66
CA GLY A 562 -0.08 -11.13 -18.25
C GLY A 562 -0.40 -10.40 -16.95
N TRP A 563 0.65 -10.01 -16.19
CA TRP A 563 0.58 -9.34 -14.87
C TRP A 563 -0.07 -10.15 -13.75
N GLY A 564 -0.40 -11.43 -13.97
CA GLY A 564 -0.97 -12.34 -12.99
C GLY A 564 0.02 -13.38 -12.44
N SER A 565 1.31 -13.28 -12.78
CA SER A 565 2.34 -14.22 -12.34
C SER A 565 2.85 -13.94 -10.91
N THR A 566 3.57 -14.91 -10.35
CA THR A 566 4.26 -14.71 -9.07
C THR A 566 5.37 -13.67 -9.18
N GLU A 567 6.10 -13.63 -10.31
CA GLU A 567 7.13 -12.63 -10.56
C GLU A 567 6.54 -11.22 -10.53
N SER A 568 5.52 -10.93 -11.34
CA SER A 568 4.92 -9.59 -11.42
C SER A 568 4.29 -9.16 -10.10
N SER A 569 3.60 -10.08 -9.41
CA SER A 569 2.99 -9.77 -8.12
C SER A 569 4.03 -9.49 -7.03
N LEU A 570 5.14 -10.24 -7.00
CA LEU A 570 6.22 -9.97 -6.06
C LEU A 570 7.01 -8.71 -6.42
N ALA A 571 7.22 -8.45 -7.72
CA ALA A 571 7.86 -7.23 -8.19
C ALA A 571 7.09 -5.98 -7.77
N ALA A 572 5.77 -5.95 -8.04
CA ALA A 572 4.89 -4.87 -7.58
C ALA A 572 4.87 -4.76 -6.04
N GLY A 573 4.71 -5.90 -5.37
CA GLY A 573 4.62 -5.98 -3.91
C GLY A 573 5.93 -5.63 -3.20
N SER A 574 7.10 -5.88 -3.79
CA SER A 574 8.40 -5.58 -3.16
C SER A 574 8.54 -4.10 -2.77
N HIS A 575 7.83 -3.21 -3.46
CA HIS A 575 7.79 -1.78 -3.17
C HIS A 575 6.67 -1.39 -2.19
N LEU A 576 5.77 -2.31 -1.83
CA LEU A 576 4.58 -2.05 -1.00
C LEU A 576 4.56 -2.83 0.32
N GLY A 577 5.53 -3.71 0.58
CA GLY A 577 5.59 -4.52 1.81
C GLY A 577 5.59 -3.71 3.11
N TRP A 578 6.05 -2.46 3.07
CA TRP A 578 6.02 -1.52 4.19
C TRP A 578 4.60 -1.18 4.68
N MET A 579 3.57 -1.40 3.85
CA MET A 579 2.16 -1.18 4.23
C MET A 579 1.72 -2.13 5.34
N GLN A 580 2.30 -3.34 5.40
CA GLN A 580 2.03 -4.29 6.46
C GLN A 580 2.55 -3.76 7.80
N GLY A 581 1.70 -3.79 8.84
CA GLY A 581 2.02 -3.30 10.18
C GLY A 581 2.05 -1.77 10.30
N THR A 582 1.76 -1.04 9.23
CA THR A 582 1.59 0.43 9.25
C THR A 582 0.17 0.83 8.82
N LEU A 583 -0.19 0.62 7.57
CA LEU A 583 -1.52 0.94 7.04
C LEU A 583 -2.54 -0.17 7.32
N PHE A 584 -2.10 -1.41 7.19
CA PHE A 584 -2.89 -2.62 7.37
C PHE A 584 -2.20 -3.58 8.33
N PRO A 585 -2.93 -4.35 9.15
CA PRO A 585 -2.32 -5.43 9.94
C PRO A 585 -1.61 -6.47 9.08
N TYR A 586 -2.16 -6.79 7.91
CA TYR A 586 -1.59 -7.73 6.95
C TYR A 586 -1.76 -7.20 5.52
N THR A 587 -0.97 -7.72 4.58
CA THR A 587 -1.25 -7.58 3.14
C THR A 587 -2.06 -8.78 2.63
N ASN A 588 -2.47 -8.73 1.37
CA ASN A 588 -3.04 -9.87 0.68
C ASN A 588 -2.39 -9.97 -0.71
N LEU A 589 -1.69 -11.07 -0.95
CA LEU A 589 -1.10 -11.38 -2.25
C LEU A 589 -1.98 -12.40 -3.01
N ASP A 590 -3.29 -12.37 -2.81
CA ASP A 590 -4.27 -13.29 -3.33
C ASP A 590 -4.04 -14.75 -2.87
N VAL A 591 -4.14 -15.73 -3.73
CA VAL A 591 -4.12 -17.14 -3.38
C VAL A 591 -2.87 -17.87 -3.91
N ALA A 592 -2.54 -18.98 -3.26
CA ALA A 592 -1.76 -20.04 -3.87
C ALA A 592 -2.72 -20.99 -4.61
N ILE A 593 -2.22 -21.66 -5.65
CA ILE A 593 -2.94 -22.69 -6.40
C ILE A 593 -2.05 -23.90 -6.52
N MET A 594 -2.50 -25.03 -5.97
CA MET A 594 -1.68 -26.27 -5.90
C MET A 594 -1.62 -27.02 -7.23
N LYS A 595 -2.62 -26.84 -8.07
CA LYS A 595 -2.65 -27.41 -9.41
C LYS A 595 -3.47 -26.50 -10.30
N ASN A 596 -2.93 -26.20 -11.45
CA ASN A 596 -3.62 -25.39 -12.41
C ASN A 596 -4.73 -26.19 -13.11
N PHE A 597 -5.62 -25.46 -13.76
CA PHE A 597 -6.87 -25.98 -14.28
C PHE A 597 -6.81 -26.23 -15.79
N GLN A 598 -7.84 -26.88 -16.30
CA GLN A 598 -7.95 -27.45 -17.65
C GLN A 598 -7.54 -26.55 -18.85
N ARG A 599 -7.51 -25.22 -18.68
CA ARG A 599 -7.19 -24.28 -19.77
C ARG A 599 -5.73 -23.84 -19.76
N ASN A 600 -5.06 -23.99 -18.65
CA ASN A 600 -3.69 -23.50 -18.45
C ASN A 600 -2.73 -24.67 -18.30
N PRO A 601 -1.45 -24.53 -18.64
CA PRO A 601 -0.43 -25.52 -18.33
C PRO A 601 -0.43 -25.85 -16.83
N ASP A 602 -0.04 -27.07 -16.48
CA ASP A 602 0.07 -27.44 -15.07
C ASP A 602 1.22 -26.68 -14.40
N LEU A 603 1.03 -26.41 -13.11
CA LEU A 603 2.07 -25.88 -12.25
C LEU A 603 2.95 -27.03 -11.74
N ASN A 604 4.23 -26.76 -11.51
CA ASN A 604 5.11 -27.68 -10.81
C ASN A 604 5.25 -27.28 -9.33
N GLU A 605 5.86 -28.15 -8.52
CA GLU A 605 6.01 -27.94 -7.08
C GLU A 605 6.96 -26.76 -6.74
N GLN A 606 7.92 -26.49 -7.63
CA GLN A 606 8.81 -25.34 -7.49
C GLN A 606 8.06 -24.03 -7.61
N GLU A 607 7.16 -23.89 -8.60
CA GLU A 607 6.30 -22.69 -8.75
C GLU A 607 5.40 -22.48 -7.53
N ILE A 608 4.82 -23.54 -6.97
CA ILE A 608 4.02 -23.49 -5.75
C ILE A 608 4.85 -22.99 -4.56
N LYS A 609 6.07 -23.53 -4.38
CA LYS A 609 7.00 -23.10 -3.33
C LYS A 609 7.34 -21.61 -3.47
N VAL A 610 7.70 -21.17 -4.70
CA VAL A 610 8.02 -19.77 -4.99
C VAL A 610 6.84 -18.87 -4.65
N ARG A 611 5.62 -19.29 -5.00
CA ARG A 611 4.39 -18.55 -4.68
C ARG A 611 4.17 -18.40 -3.18
N LEU A 612 4.29 -19.48 -2.40
CA LEU A 612 4.14 -19.44 -0.95
C LEU A 612 5.20 -18.54 -0.28
N TYR A 613 6.45 -18.63 -0.75
CA TYR A 613 7.50 -17.75 -0.24
C TYR A 613 7.27 -16.28 -0.62
N ALA A 614 6.72 -15.99 -1.81
CA ALA A 614 6.32 -14.63 -2.19
C ALA A 614 5.23 -14.09 -1.24
N MET A 615 4.20 -14.89 -0.93
CA MET A 615 3.18 -14.51 0.06
C MET A 615 3.79 -14.27 1.45
N MET A 616 4.79 -15.07 1.85
CA MET A 616 5.49 -14.87 3.12
C MET A 616 6.23 -13.55 3.15
N VAL A 617 7.10 -13.27 2.18
CA VAL A 617 7.91 -12.03 2.20
C VAL A 617 7.07 -10.77 2.12
N MET A 618 5.85 -10.86 1.62
CA MET A 618 4.89 -9.77 1.60
C MET A 618 4.11 -9.58 2.90
N GLY A 619 4.21 -10.52 3.86
CA GLY A 619 3.38 -10.47 5.07
C GLY A 619 1.89 -10.65 4.78
N SER A 620 1.59 -11.47 3.76
CA SER A 620 0.24 -11.76 3.30
C SER A 620 -0.50 -12.69 4.26
N ILE A 621 -1.83 -12.57 4.30
CA ILE A 621 -2.65 -13.68 4.81
C ILE A 621 -2.55 -14.87 3.85
N LEU A 622 -2.77 -16.09 4.36
CA LEU A 622 -2.69 -17.31 3.54
C LEU A 622 -4.04 -17.59 2.89
N GLY A 623 -4.09 -17.44 1.56
CA GLY A 623 -5.18 -17.88 0.71
C GLY A 623 -4.78 -19.07 -0.14
N ASP A 624 -5.72 -19.96 -0.42
CA ASP A 624 -5.58 -21.04 -1.41
C ASP A 624 -6.82 -21.11 -2.29
N GLY A 625 -6.62 -21.29 -3.61
CA GLY A 625 -7.69 -21.35 -4.61
C GLY A 625 -7.80 -22.70 -5.31
N SER A 626 -7.36 -23.79 -4.68
CA SER A 626 -7.23 -25.10 -5.32
C SER A 626 -8.51 -25.94 -5.28
N ASP A 627 -8.70 -26.76 -6.30
CA ASP A 627 -9.72 -27.81 -6.33
C ASP A 627 -9.18 -29.11 -5.73
N TYR A 628 -9.40 -29.34 -4.46
CA TYR A 628 -8.91 -30.54 -3.75
C TYR A 628 -9.62 -31.84 -4.13
N ARG A 629 -10.63 -31.80 -5.00
CA ARG A 629 -11.20 -33.01 -5.63
C ARG A 629 -10.22 -33.62 -6.62
N ASN A 630 -9.25 -32.81 -7.11
CA ASN A 630 -8.13 -33.28 -7.90
C ASN A 630 -7.06 -33.91 -6.99
N PRO A 631 -6.67 -35.18 -7.20
CA PRO A 631 -5.74 -35.87 -6.29
C PRO A 631 -4.34 -35.24 -6.29
N ILE A 632 -3.88 -34.61 -7.37
CA ILE A 632 -2.58 -33.92 -7.41
C ILE A 632 -2.64 -32.66 -6.56
N ALA A 633 -3.71 -31.86 -6.67
CA ALA A 633 -3.90 -30.67 -5.82
C ALA A 633 -3.99 -31.06 -4.35
N ALA A 634 -4.74 -32.10 -4.02
CA ALA A 634 -4.85 -32.64 -2.67
C ALA A 634 -3.50 -33.10 -2.10
N PHE A 635 -2.72 -33.85 -2.88
CA PHE A 635 -1.39 -34.31 -2.48
C PHE A 635 -0.48 -33.11 -2.17
N ARG A 636 -0.36 -32.16 -3.08
CA ARG A 636 0.47 -30.95 -2.91
C ARG A 636 0.00 -30.07 -1.76
N ALA A 637 -1.31 -29.95 -1.53
CA ALA A 637 -1.83 -29.20 -0.38
C ALA A 637 -1.43 -29.84 0.96
N GLN A 638 -1.41 -31.17 1.07
CA GLN A 638 -0.89 -31.86 2.24
C GLN A 638 0.60 -31.58 2.47
N GLU A 639 1.39 -31.47 1.42
CA GLU A 639 2.82 -31.20 1.53
C GLU A 639 3.10 -29.72 1.89
N PHE A 640 2.46 -28.78 1.19
CA PHE A 640 2.76 -27.36 1.29
C PHE A 640 1.91 -26.64 2.33
N LEU A 641 0.58 -26.77 2.28
CA LEU A 641 -0.32 -26.03 3.17
C LEU A 641 -0.44 -26.67 4.56
N ASN A 642 -0.33 -28.00 4.65
CA ASN A 642 -0.32 -28.69 5.93
C ASN A 642 1.07 -28.72 6.58
N ASN A 643 2.04 -27.96 6.09
CA ASN A 643 3.36 -27.81 6.66
C ASN A 643 3.33 -26.98 7.95
N LYS A 644 3.90 -27.50 9.04
CA LYS A 644 3.89 -26.84 10.36
C LYS A 644 4.59 -25.47 10.39
N ASN A 645 5.70 -25.31 9.62
CA ASN A 645 6.45 -24.06 9.58
C ASN A 645 5.70 -22.99 8.80
N ILE A 646 5.06 -23.38 7.70
CA ILE A 646 4.15 -22.52 6.91
C ILE A 646 2.97 -22.07 7.78
N ALA A 647 2.27 -23.01 8.42
CA ALA A 647 1.12 -22.70 9.29
C ALA A 647 1.49 -21.75 10.45
N LYS A 648 2.63 -22.02 11.10
CA LYS A 648 3.14 -21.18 12.19
C LYS A 648 3.46 -19.77 11.70
N TYR A 649 4.09 -19.62 10.55
CA TYR A 649 4.41 -18.32 9.99
C TYR A 649 3.13 -17.52 9.68
N PHE A 650 2.18 -18.12 8.96
CA PHE A 650 0.95 -17.43 8.56
C PHE A 650 -0.05 -17.19 9.71
N SER A 651 0.22 -17.70 10.91
CA SER A 651 -0.57 -17.29 12.08
C SER A 651 -0.39 -15.82 12.48
N ASN A 652 0.78 -15.24 12.16
CA ASN A 652 1.10 -13.82 12.37
C ASN A 652 2.16 -13.37 11.34
N PRO A 653 1.80 -13.30 10.05
CA PRO A 653 2.73 -12.99 9.00
C PRO A 653 3.25 -11.55 9.12
N LYS A 654 4.51 -11.35 8.71
CA LYS A 654 5.18 -10.05 8.72
C LYS A 654 5.92 -9.84 7.41
N ALA A 655 5.76 -8.69 6.80
CA ALA A 655 6.51 -8.36 5.60
C ALA A 655 8.01 -8.32 5.90
N PHE A 656 8.79 -8.88 4.98
CA PHE A 656 10.25 -8.86 5.04
C PHE A 656 10.76 -7.49 4.57
N ILE A 657 11.97 -7.19 4.99
CA ILE A 657 12.71 -5.99 4.55
C ILE A 657 13.40 -6.34 3.23
N PRO A 658 13.19 -5.58 2.16
CA PRO A 658 13.87 -5.84 0.90
C PRO A 658 15.36 -5.49 1.00
N ILE A 659 16.22 -6.35 0.46
CA ILE A 659 17.65 -6.12 0.21
C ILE A 659 17.85 -5.76 -1.26
N LYS A 660 17.19 -6.51 -2.14
CA LYS A 660 17.13 -6.26 -3.57
C LYS A 660 15.68 -6.34 -4.01
N MET A 661 15.13 -5.22 -4.44
CA MET A 661 13.80 -5.11 -5.05
C MET A 661 13.86 -5.44 -6.55
N ALA A 662 12.70 -5.61 -7.17
CA ALA A 662 12.60 -5.68 -8.62
C ALA A 662 13.26 -4.46 -9.29
N ASP A 663 13.86 -4.64 -10.46
CA ASP A 663 14.56 -3.58 -11.20
C ASP A 663 14.03 -3.48 -12.64
N GLY A 664 13.19 -2.47 -12.87
CA GLY A 664 12.63 -2.20 -14.19
C GLY A 664 11.41 -3.05 -14.55
N GLU A 665 11.12 -3.11 -15.85
CA GLU A 665 9.93 -3.75 -16.42
C GLU A 665 10.25 -5.13 -17.08
N SER A 666 11.48 -5.62 -16.91
CA SER A 666 11.92 -6.87 -17.52
C SER A 666 11.43 -8.09 -16.76
N PHE A 667 11.31 -9.21 -17.44
CA PHE A 667 11.30 -10.53 -16.84
C PHE A 667 12.69 -10.89 -16.32
N ASP A 668 12.86 -12.04 -15.69
CA ASP A 668 14.12 -12.53 -15.12
C ASP A 668 14.53 -11.75 -13.83
N GLN A 669 13.56 -11.25 -13.08
CA GLN A 669 13.81 -10.52 -11.85
C GLN A 669 14.54 -11.38 -10.80
N GLN A 670 15.46 -10.76 -10.09
CA GLN A 670 16.16 -11.35 -8.95
C GLN A 670 15.93 -10.46 -7.74
N MET A 671 15.30 -11.00 -6.71
CA MET A 671 14.91 -10.26 -5.52
C MET A 671 15.41 -10.94 -4.25
N ALA A 672 15.70 -10.14 -3.22
CA ALA A 672 16.16 -10.67 -1.94
C ALA A 672 15.56 -9.88 -0.77
N PHE A 673 15.24 -10.62 0.31
CA PHE A 673 14.54 -10.09 1.47
C PHE A 673 15.06 -10.72 2.75
N TYR A 674 14.85 -10.05 3.89
CA TYR A 674 15.09 -10.65 5.20
C TYR A 674 14.06 -10.20 6.23
N LEU A 675 13.85 -11.04 7.25
CA LEU A 675 13.02 -10.71 8.40
C LEU A 675 13.85 -10.89 9.67
N PRO A 676 14.21 -9.81 10.39
CA PRO A 676 14.95 -9.94 11.65
C PRO A 676 14.06 -10.52 12.76
N GLY A 677 14.66 -11.31 13.64
CA GLY A 677 13.97 -11.93 14.77
C GLY A 677 14.87 -12.91 15.51
N ASP A 678 14.30 -13.64 16.50
CA ASP A 678 15.01 -14.68 17.25
C ASP A 678 15.59 -15.75 16.31
N ASN A 679 14.84 -16.09 15.27
CA ASN A 679 15.28 -16.85 14.11
C ASN A 679 15.13 -15.94 12.90
N THR A 680 16.20 -15.24 12.52
CA THR A 680 16.21 -14.39 11.33
C THR A 680 15.91 -15.24 10.09
N LEU A 681 15.05 -14.74 9.20
CA LEU A 681 14.77 -15.37 7.91
C LEU A 681 15.45 -14.57 6.80
N ALA A 682 15.98 -15.28 5.80
CA ALA A 682 16.59 -14.70 4.61
C ALA A 682 16.04 -15.40 3.37
N ALA A 683 15.56 -14.64 2.38
CA ALA A 683 14.94 -15.17 1.17
C ALA A 683 15.61 -14.61 -0.07
N ALA A 684 15.83 -15.47 -1.07
CA ALA A 684 16.30 -15.10 -2.40
C ALA A 684 15.38 -15.72 -3.45
N PHE A 685 14.96 -14.92 -4.43
CA PHE A 685 14.09 -15.30 -5.54
C PHE A 685 14.84 -15.10 -6.85
N ASN A 686 14.73 -16.08 -7.73
CA ASN A 686 15.35 -16.07 -9.04
C ASN A 686 14.32 -16.43 -10.11
N PHE A 687 13.85 -15.44 -10.84
CA PHE A 687 12.91 -15.64 -11.95
C PHE A 687 13.63 -15.83 -13.31
N ASP A 688 14.97 -15.71 -13.37
CA ASP A 688 15.74 -16.12 -14.54
C ASP A 688 15.65 -17.65 -14.69
N LEU A 689 15.23 -18.11 -15.88
CA LEU A 689 15.06 -19.54 -16.17
C LEU A 689 16.35 -20.22 -16.67
N LYS A 690 17.45 -19.48 -16.79
CA LYS A 690 18.71 -19.97 -17.39
C LYS A 690 19.87 -19.97 -16.40
N ASN A 691 19.98 -18.93 -15.58
CA ASN A 691 21.14 -18.68 -14.77
C ASN A 691 20.84 -18.82 -13.27
N GLU A 692 21.81 -19.31 -12.50
CA GLU A 692 21.75 -19.29 -11.04
C GLU A 692 21.86 -17.86 -10.53
N TYR A 693 21.17 -17.58 -9.43
CA TYR A 693 21.31 -16.35 -8.67
C TYR A 693 22.09 -16.56 -7.37
N LYS A 694 23.10 -15.76 -7.14
CA LYS A 694 23.93 -15.79 -5.93
C LYS A 694 23.71 -14.48 -5.15
N GLN A 695 23.03 -14.59 -4.03
CA GLN A 695 22.78 -13.47 -3.11
C GLN A 695 23.66 -13.59 -1.88
N VAL A 696 24.47 -12.58 -1.65
CA VAL A 696 25.26 -12.43 -0.42
C VAL A 696 24.44 -11.74 0.66
N PHE A 697 24.42 -12.31 1.84
CA PHE A 697 23.76 -11.77 3.03
C PHE A 697 24.80 -11.46 4.09
N SER A 698 25.08 -10.18 4.33
CA SER A 698 26.02 -9.76 5.37
C SER A 698 25.37 -9.70 6.75
N ARG A 699 26.15 -9.94 7.82
CA ARG A 699 25.68 -9.81 9.21
C ARG A 699 25.15 -8.41 9.51
N SER A 700 25.78 -7.38 8.98
CA SER A 700 25.39 -5.99 9.20
C SER A 700 23.99 -5.70 8.63
N VAL A 701 23.70 -6.16 7.41
CA VAL A 701 22.38 -6.01 6.78
C VAL A 701 21.33 -6.78 7.56
N LEU A 702 21.62 -8.03 7.95
CA LEU A 702 20.70 -8.86 8.71
C LEU A 702 20.60 -8.48 10.20
N LYS A 703 21.39 -7.49 10.67
CA LYS A 703 21.47 -7.04 12.07
C LYS A 703 21.81 -8.20 13.04
N LEU A 704 22.66 -9.15 12.61
CA LEU A 704 23.10 -10.26 13.42
C LEU A 704 24.24 -9.89 14.35
N PRO A 705 24.25 -10.31 15.63
CA PRO A 705 25.34 -10.09 16.55
C PRO A 705 26.66 -10.64 16.03
N ALA A 706 27.74 -9.88 16.24
CA ALA A 706 29.09 -10.35 15.98
C ALA A 706 29.47 -11.48 16.94
N GLY A 707 30.35 -12.40 16.48
CA GLY A 707 30.88 -13.49 17.33
C GLY A 707 29.89 -14.60 17.64
N LYS A 708 28.70 -14.63 17.02
CA LYS A 708 27.68 -15.69 17.18
C LYS A 708 27.54 -16.51 15.91
N GLY A 709 27.63 -17.83 16.05
CA GLY A 709 27.39 -18.77 14.94
C GLY A 709 25.91 -19.04 14.72
N TYR A 710 25.55 -19.43 13.50
CA TYR A 710 24.16 -19.78 13.14
C TYR A 710 24.14 -21.02 12.25
N GLN A 711 23.25 -21.96 12.56
CA GLN A 711 22.85 -23.02 11.65
C GLN A 711 21.90 -22.43 10.60
N LEU A 712 22.17 -22.67 9.33
CA LEU A 712 21.28 -22.33 8.21
C LEU A 712 20.38 -23.54 7.92
N LEU A 713 19.07 -23.36 8.05
CA LEU A 713 18.08 -24.40 7.81
C LEU A 713 17.14 -24.00 6.67
N ASP A 714 16.79 -24.95 5.82
CA ASP A 714 15.67 -24.80 4.90
C ASP A 714 14.39 -24.54 5.68
N PHE A 715 13.63 -23.53 5.28
CA PHE A 715 12.49 -23.09 6.08
C PHE A 715 11.38 -24.15 6.19
N MET A 716 11.05 -24.84 5.11
CA MET A 716 9.94 -25.80 5.11
C MET A 716 10.31 -27.13 5.76
N SER A 717 11.50 -27.65 5.46
CA SER A 717 11.92 -29.01 5.85
C SER A 717 12.77 -29.06 7.13
N ASP A 718 13.23 -27.92 7.64
CA ASP A 718 14.24 -27.82 8.71
C ASP A 718 15.58 -28.55 8.38
N ARG A 719 15.81 -28.91 7.11
CA ARG A 719 17.05 -29.56 6.66
C ARG A 719 18.23 -28.59 6.75
N PRO A 720 19.38 -28.99 7.29
CA PRO A 720 20.59 -28.19 7.29
C PRO A 720 21.05 -27.86 5.85
N LEU A 721 21.31 -26.56 5.58
CA LEU A 721 21.89 -26.06 4.35
C LEU A 721 23.33 -25.61 4.50
N GLY A 722 23.80 -25.41 5.75
CA GLY A 722 25.15 -24.94 6.06
C GLY A 722 25.21 -24.19 7.39
N GLU A 723 26.29 -23.47 7.60
CA GLU A 723 26.54 -22.70 8.82
C GLU A 723 27.12 -21.32 8.49
N LEU A 724 26.69 -20.30 9.22
CA LEU A 724 27.38 -19.04 9.33
C LEU A 724 28.27 -19.08 10.58
N LYS A 725 29.57 -19.30 10.40
CA LYS A 725 30.55 -19.34 11.50
C LYS A 725 30.60 -18.04 12.25
N ALA A 726 30.98 -18.05 13.52
CA ALA A 726 31.01 -16.89 14.40
C ALA A 726 31.91 -15.73 13.86
N ASP A 727 32.99 -16.05 13.19
CA ASP A 727 33.96 -15.14 12.58
C ASP A 727 33.61 -14.73 11.14
N ALA A 728 32.69 -15.43 10.46
CA ALA A 728 32.29 -15.12 9.10
C ALA A 728 31.42 -13.86 9.05
N ALA A 729 31.74 -12.92 8.15
CA ALA A 729 31.01 -11.67 7.98
C ALA A 729 29.69 -11.83 7.20
N GLU A 730 29.59 -12.89 6.39
CA GLU A 730 28.49 -13.09 5.44
C GLU A 730 28.33 -14.57 5.07
N PHE A 731 27.21 -14.88 4.42
CA PHE A 731 26.96 -16.15 3.75
C PHE A 731 26.26 -15.90 2.41
N THR A 732 26.29 -16.89 1.53
CA THR A 732 25.67 -16.80 0.20
C THR A 732 24.54 -17.81 0.09
N ILE A 733 23.38 -17.35 -0.39
CA ILE A 733 22.31 -18.21 -0.88
C ILE A 733 22.47 -18.35 -2.40
N VAL A 734 22.52 -19.58 -2.88
CA VAL A 734 22.45 -19.90 -4.32
C VAL A 734 21.05 -20.39 -4.62
N THR A 735 20.40 -19.72 -5.57
CA THR A 735 19.03 -20.02 -6.00
C THR A 735 19.06 -20.48 -7.46
N ASN A 736 18.52 -21.66 -7.72
CA ASN A 736 18.44 -22.23 -9.06
C ASN A 736 17.54 -21.38 -9.99
N PRO A 737 17.62 -21.57 -11.32
CA PRO A 737 16.71 -20.98 -12.27
C PRO A 737 15.24 -21.23 -11.92
N GLY A 738 14.42 -20.18 -11.97
CA GLY A 738 12.98 -20.24 -11.71
C GLY A 738 12.60 -20.68 -10.28
N ASP A 739 13.44 -20.42 -9.30
CA ASP A 739 13.26 -20.95 -7.93
C ASP A 739 13.33 -19.84 -6.86
N ALA A 740 13.05 -20.22 -5.62
CA ALA A 740 13.26 -19.41 -4.43
C ALA A 740 13.82 -20.27 -3.28
N VAL A 741 14.67 -19.65 -2.49
CA VAL A 741 15.23 -20.26 -1.28
C VAL A 741 14.91 -19.39 -0.09
N LEU A 742 14.34 -19.96 0.93
CA LEU A 742 14.07 -19.31 2.22
C LEU A 742 14.82 -20.05 3.32
N VAL A 743 15.74 -19.35 3.97
CA VAL A 743 16.62 -19.88 5.01
C VAL A 743 16.22 -19.31 6.37
N LYS A 744 16.18 -20.20 7.36
CA LYS A 744 16.04 -19.88 8.78
C LYS A 744 17.39 -19.94 9.47
N LEU A 745 17.83 -18.84 10.08
CA LEU A 745 19.07 -18.74 10.83
C LEU A 745 18.77 -19.06 12.31
N VAL A 746 19.23 -20.20 12.78
CA VAL A 746 19.07 -20.64 14.19
C VAL A 746 20.40 -20.45 14.91
N PRO A 747 20.46 -19.70 16.03
CA PRO A 747 21.69 -19.52 16.78
C PRO A 747 22.30 -20.84 17.21
N LEU A 748 23.60 -21.03 16.99
CA LEU A 748 24.35 -22.15 17.58
C LEU A 748 24.48 -21.90 19.10
N LYS A 749 24.41 -22.99 19.85
CA LYS A 749 24.51 -22.98 21.33
C LYS A 749 25.93 -22.64 21.78
#